data_ae9e55a59c3041ea9ec9e7638ec27bb1
#
_entry.id   ae9e55a59c3041ea9ec9e7638ec27bb1
#
_cell.length_a   1.000
_cell.length_b   1.000
_cell.length_c   1.000
_cell.angle_alpha   90.00
_cell.angle_beta   90.00
_cell.angle_gamma   90.00
#
_symmetry.space_group_name_H-M   'P 1'
#
loop_
_entity.id
_entity.type
_entity.pdbx_description
1 polymer ?
#
loop_
_entity_poly.entity_id
_entity_poly.type
_entity_poly.pdbx_seq_one_letter_code
_entity_poly.pdbx_strand_id
1 'polypeptide(L)'
;MKRMFSLLLVLLLALSTALPAAAAEGGSDKELEQVTQSVKNTLGLDTDDYTNFRGNYEEGELTPLWYLYWSGDTGSLSVSALADGTVVSYTLNPAETVSRPSTGLPAFPRGDPEEAQAAAEAFLKRVLGSGESVVLEEPTGLDRLDSTAFRFSGTIALNGLPSPLSYSVTVRATDNLVTRFRRDVPENAFLGSIPSATAQASQSAAAQSLRTTQSLRLEYVLPDEDSTQAVLCYLPDPVHTFYVDAKTGKLVDLSELEELMYRFGMGGAANDAATESSTASDAGEGLSDAEQAGIQQLEGVQSQNALDKALRAVPEYGLDNYALASASFSVGEAEEGGEAPVTCVLRYSRTDGKDVLTRTFTVDARTGQVQNLYSYIPWNEEDKASITETDARTKAEAFLKTYYGERYAHLAFYETPDDTAMPLENTQSVSAYSFRFARKENGYFFPEQNYTIRIDSTDGSVCGFSFRYDEAVTFDSPQGIISAQAAMDAWMDTYDVTLGYLLVPRELTGTDAVTQRLTQMGLTAYYYLELGYTLEREDDCRGIDAKSGEPMAYSWQSQEAGLSYGDVEGHWAQSDIQRLARFGVGYTGGTFQPGKVLTQWDLVCLLYSLNYYPLDPAQATEQERNDAYSAAYSMGILTRADRDDDGTVTRSRLVQYLLDAAGYGTVARLEGIFTCAYPDRASIPADELGYAALAQGLGLVNGTYNGTASATRGQAAVMLCRLMDR
;
A
#
# COMPACT_ATOMS: atom_id res chain seq x y z
N MET A 1 -23.78 -18.69 -55.92
CA MET A 1 -22.68 -18.98 -55.01
C MET A 1 -22.44 -17.93 -53.92
N LYS A 2 -22.67 -16.64 -54.12
CA LYS A 2 -22.48 -15.62 -53.07
C LYS A 2 -23.51 -15.61 -51.93
N ARG A 3 -24.70 -16.16 -52.13
CA ARG A 3 -25.76 -16.24 -51.07
C ARG A 3 -25.67 -17.47 -50.15
N MET A 4 -24.95 -18.52 -50.54
CA MET A 4 -24.72 -19.68 -49.69
C MET A 4 -23.57 -19.46 -48.67
N PHE A 5 -22.59 -18.61 -48.99
CA PHE A 5 -21.50 -18.30 -48.07
C PHE A 5 -21.96 -17.39 -46.92
N SER A 6 -22.91 -16.49 -47.12
CA SER A 6 -23.46 -15.63 -46.06
C SER A 6 -24.31 -16.42 -45.08
N LEU A 7 -24.98 -17.50 -45.51
CA LEU A 7 -25.77 -18.34 -44.60
C LEU A 7 -24.92 -19.29 -43.74
N LEU A 8 -23.73 -19.67 -44.27
CA LEU A 8 -22.80 -20.51 -43.48
C LEU A 8 -22.05 -19.70 -42.44
N LEU A 9 -21.78 -18.42 -42.71
CA LEU A 9 -21.13 -17.52 -41.73
C LEU A 9 -22.08 -17.12 -40.60
N VAL A 10 -23.36 -16.91 -40.90
CA VAL A 10 -24.40 -16.65 -39.90
C VAL A 10 -24.69 -17.89 -39.04
N LEU A 11 -24.53 -19.08 -39.57
CA LEU A 11 -24.73 -20.34 -38.84
C LEU A 11 -23.54 -20.65 -37.91
N LEU A 12 -22.30 -20.21 -38.26
CA LEU A 12 -21.10 -20.34 -37.42
C LEU A 12 -21.08 -19.31 -36.28
N LEU A 13 -21.64 -18.12 -36.50
CA LEU A 13 -21.83 -17.11 -35.43
C LEU A 13 -23.01 -17.44 -34.50
N ALA A 14 -24.01 -18.20 -34.97
CA ALA A 14 -25.12 -18.62 -34.13
C ALA A 14 -24.82 -19.87 -33.27
N LEU A 15 -23.74 -20.60 -33.55
CA LEU A 15 -23.30 -21.74 -32.76
C LEU A 15 -22.34 -21.35 -31.58
N SER A 16 -21.87 -20.11 -31.54
CA SER A 16 -21.07 -19.63 -30.42
C SER A 16 -21.87 -18.97 -29.27
N THR A 17 -23.18 -18.86 -29.39
CA THR A 17 -24.04 -18.18 -28.40
C THR A 17 -25.09 -19.03 -27.74
N ALA A 18 -25.05 -20.34 -27.89
CA ALA A 18 -26.01 -21.24 -27.25
C ALA A 18 -25.31 -22.47 -26.66
N LEU A 19 -24.55 -22.27 -25.60
CA LEU A 19 -24.48 -23.30 -24.58
C LEU A 19 -25.78 -23.17 -23.77
N PRO A 20 -26.61 -24.18 -23.68
CA PRO A 20 -27.74 -24.14 -22.75
C PRO A 20 -27.13 -24.02 -21.35
N ALA A 21 -27.57 -23.01 -20.60
CA ALA A 21 -27.41 -22.99 -19.16
C ALA A 21 -28.31 -24.18 -18.64
N ALA A 22 -27.81 -25.38 -18.79
CA ALA A 22 -28.29 -26.49 -17.98
C ALA A 22 -27.74 -26.18 -16.60
N ALA A 23 -28.64 -26.04 -15.62
CA ALA A 23 -28.29 -26.19 -14.23
C ALA A 23 -27.73 -27.62 -14.09
N ALA A 24 -26.44 -27.80 -14.37
CA ALA A 24 -25.74 -29.02 -14.12
C ALA A 24 -25.31 -28.95 -12.65
N GLU A 25 -25.55 -30.02 -11.92
CA GLU A 25 -24.80 -30.33 -10.73
C GLU A 25 -23.34 -30.24 -11.14
N GLY A 26 -22.63 -29.12 -10.76
CA GLY A 26 -21.30 -28.80 -11.24
C GLY A 26 -20.30 -29.86 -10.77
N GLY A 27 -19.24 -30.05 -11.56
CA GLY A 27 -18.12 -30.89 -11.19
C GLY A 27 -18.15 -32.34 -11.71
N SER A 28 -18.72 -32.58 -12.89
CA SER A 28 -18.64 -33.90 -13.51
C SER A 28 -17.23 -34.19 -14.07
N ASP A 29 -16.83 -35.47 -14.10
CA ASP A 29 -15.55 -35.93 -14.69
C ASP A 29 -15.36 -35.45 -16.14
N LYS A 30 -16.47 -35.35 -16.91
CA LYS A 30 -16.44 -34.87 -18.29
C LYS A 30 -16.15 -33.36 -18.40
N GLU A 31 -16.69 -32.58 -17.49
CA GLU A 31 -16.43 -31.13 -17.45
C GLU A 31 -15.00 -30.87 -17.04
N LEU A 32 -14.48 -31.59 -16.06
CA LEU A 32 -13.07 -31.53 -15.68
C LEU A 32 -12.16 -31.86 -16.87
N GLU A 33 -12.46 -32.93 -17.63
CA GLU A 33 -11.70 -33.30 -18.82
C GLU A 33 -11.75 -32.19 -19.88
N GLN A 34 -12.91 -31.63 -20.15
CA GLN A 34 -13.09 -30.54 -21.13
C GLN A 34 -12.35 -29.27 -20.75
N VAL A 35 -12.48 -28.81 -19.49
CA VAL A 35 -11.79 -27.61 -19.00
C VAL A 35 -10.28 -27.83 -19.00
N THR A 36 -9.82 -28.98 -18.52
CA THR A 36 -8.39 -29.34 -18.53
C THR A 36 -7.82 -29.30 -19.94
N GLN A 37 -8.50 -29.89 -20.92
CA GLN A 37 -8.06 -29.89 -22.31
C GLN A 37 -8.08 -28.47 -22.91
N SER A 38 -9.10 -27.69 -22.61
CA SER A 38 -9.21 -26.29 -23.06
C SER A 38 -8.05 -25.46 -22.52
N VAL A 39 -7.77 -25.55 -21.23
CA VAL A 39 -6.66 -24.85 -20.55
C VAL A 39 -5.30 -25.26 -21.12
N LYS A 40 -5.06 -26.58 -21.32
CA LYS A 40 -3.83 -27.08 -21.94
C LYS A 40 -3.64 -26.52 -23.35
N ASN A 41 -4.68 -26.47 -24.15
CA ASN A 41 -4.64 -25.93 -25.50
C ASN A 41 -4.37 -24.42 -25.51
N THR A 42 -5.09 -23.66 -24.66
CA THR A 42 -4.95 -22.21 -24.54
C THR A 42 -3.56 -21.80 -24.12
N LEU A 43 -3.00 -22.45 -23.12
CA LEU A 43 -1.69 -22.13 -22.56
C LEU A 43 -0.53 -22.81 -23.32
N GLY A 44 -0.84 -23.82 -24.18
CA GLY A 44 0.18 -24.62 -24.85
C GLY A 44 1.00 -25.45 -23.85
N LEU A 45 0.33 -26.04 -22.85
CA LEU A 45 0.99 -26.75 -21.76
C LEU A 45 1.41 -28.18 -22.17
N ASP A 46 2.67 -28.48 -21.97
CA ASP A 46 3.16 -29.86 -21.85
C ASP A 46 3.14 -30.22 -20.35
N THR A 47 2.40 -31.25 -20.01
CA THR A 47 2.20 -31.68 -18.62
C THR A 47 2.73 -33.09 -18.36
N ASP A 48 3.47 -33.66 -19.28
CA ASP A 48 3.95 -35.07 -19.21
C ASP A 48 4.98 -35.27 -18.07
N ASP A 49 5.70 -34.21 -17.69
CA ASP A 49 6.66 -34.23 -16.60
C ASP A 49 6.05 -34.13 -15.19
N TYR A 50 4.74 -33.87 -15.09
CA TYR A 50 4.06 -33.82 -13.81
C TYR A 50 3.47 -35.20 -13.46
N THR A 51 3.78 -35.67 -12.25
CA THR A 51 3.38 -37.00 -11.78
C THR A 51 2.02 -37.02 -11.07
N ASN A 52 1.52 -35.84 -10.63
CA ASN A 52 0.24 -35.70 -9.95
C ASN A 52 -0.62 -34.63 -10.61
N PHE A 53 -1.92 -34.90 -10.68
CA PHE A 53 -2.94 -33.97 -11.13
C PHE A 53 -4.14 -33.96 -10.19
N ARG A 54 -4.70 -32.78 -9.93
CA ARG A 54 -5.97 -32.58 -9.20
C ARG A 54 -6.78 -31.52 -9.90
N GLY A 55 -8.08 -31.73 -9.99
CA GLY A 55 -9.04 -30.75 -10.44
C GLY A 55 -10.17 -30.63 -9.41
N ASN A 56 -10.40 -29.42 -8.91
CA ASN A 56 -11.48 -29.12 -7.99
C ASN A 56 -12.41 -28.07 -8.62
N TYR A 57 -13.70 -28.21 -8.38
CA TYR A 57 -14.71 -27.23 -8.76
C TYR A 57 -15.27 -26.58 -7.50
N GLU A 58 -15.22 -25.26 -7.44
CA GLU A 58 -15.81 -24.49 -6.35
C GLU A 58 -17.09 -23.81 -6.82
N GLU A 59 -18.21 -24.30 -6.31
CA GLU A 59 -19.55 -23.84 -6.66
C GLU A 59 -20.04 -22.70 -5.75
N GLY A 60 -19.45 -22.58 -4.56
CA GLY A 60 -19.87 -21.63 -3.53
C GLY A 60 -19.52 -20.17 -3.82
N GLU A 61 -18.64 -19.91 -4.76
CA GLU A 61 -18.30 -18.56 -5.19
C GLU A 61 -19.29 -18.02 -6.23
N LEU A 62 -19.42 -16.71 -6.30
CA LEU A 62 -20.30 -16.01 -7.25
C LEU A 62 -19.99 -16.38 -8.70
N THR A 63 -18.69 -16.53 -9.02
CA THR A 63 -18.23 -17.05 -10.31
C THR A 63 -17.57 -18.41 -10.08
N PRO A 64 -18.25 -19.52 -10.37
CA PRO A 64 -17.68 -20.84 -10.18
C PRO A 64 -16.40 -21.05 -10.98
N LEU A 65 -15.40 -21.60 -10.35
CA LEU A 65 -14.09 -21.81 -10.93
C LEU A 65 -13.67 -23.27 -10.83
N TRP A 66 -12.97 -23.73 -11.86
CA TRP A 66 -12.16 -24.93 -11.83
C TRP A 66 -10.75 -24.59 -11.39
N TYR A 67 -10.26 -25.25 -10.35
CA TYR A 67 -8.87 -25.18 -9.88
C TYR A 67 -8.13 -26.42 -10.33
N LEU A 68 -7.21 -26.26 -11.28
CA LEU A 68 -6.41 -27.32 -11.86
C LEU A 68 -4.99 -27.23 -11.29
N TYR A 69 -4.49 -28.29 -10.73
CA TYR A 69 -3.19 -28.34 -10.09
C TYR A 69 -2.38 -29.55 -10.57
N TRP A 70 -1.19 -29.30 -11.08
CA TRP A 70 -0.19 -30.28 -11.46
C TRP A 70 1.03 -30.16 -10.55
N SER A 71 1.65 -31.30 -10.17
CA SER A 71 2.90 -31.29 -9.40
C SER A 71 3.75 -32.51 -9.74
N GLY A 72 5.07 -32.34 -9.62
CA GLY A 72 6.08 -33.35 -9.88
C GLY A 72 7.46 -32.88 -9.49
N ASP A 73 8.48 -33.61 -9.90
CA ASP A 73 9.88 -33.29 -9.59
C ASP A 73 10.34 -31.97 -10.26
N THR A 74 9.67 -31.53 -11.31
CA THR A 74 9.92 -30.28 -12.05
C THR A 74 9.28 -29.05 -11.41
N GLY A 75 8.48 -29.24 -10.36
CA GLY A 75 7.78 -28.15 -9.67
C GLY A 75 6.27 -28.31 -9.64
N SER A 76 5.53 -27.19 -9.58
CA SER A 76 4.08 -27.21 -9.58
C SER A 76 3.49 -26.13 -10.49
N LEU A 77 2.30 -26.41 -11.02
CA LEU A 77 1.51 -25.52 -11.84
C LEU A 77 0.08 -25.49 -11.30
N SER A 78 -0.43 -24.29 -11.06
CA SER A 78 -1.82 -24.04 -10.69
C SER A 78 -2.50 -23.16 -11.73
N VAL A 79 -3.68 -23.55 -12.17
CA VAL A 79 -4.50 -22.74 -13.09
C VAL A 79 -5.92 -22.70 -12.55
N SER A 80 -6.51 -21.50 -12.44
CA SER A 80 -7.96 -21.37 -12.26
C SER A 80 -8.59 -20.94 -13.59
N ALA A 81 -9.72 -21.55 -13.91
CA ALA A 81 -10.42 -21.31 -15.15
C ALA A 81 -11.95 -21.38 -14.98
N LEU A 82 -12.66 -20.61 -15.80
CA LEU A 82 -14.11 -20.75 -15.95
C LEU A 82 -14.46 -22.08 -16.61
N ALA A 83 -15.74 -22.45 -16.56
CA ALA A 83 -16.24 -23.69 -17.16
C ALA A 83 -16.04 -23.77 -18.70
N ASP A 84 -15.92 -22.64 -19.37
CA ASP A 84 -15.59 -22.57 -20.81
C ASP A 84 -14.08 -22.68 -21.12
N GLY A 85 -13.25 -22.77 -20.07
CA GLY A 85 -11.80 -22.84 -20.18
C GLY A 85 -11.09 -21.49 -20.22
N THR A 86 -11.81 -20.37 -20.02
CA THR A 86 -11.19 -19.06 -19.89
C THR A 86 -10.27 -19.03 -18.66
N VAL A 87 -8.99 -18.75 -18.86
CA VAL A 87 -7.99 -18.72 -17.79
C VAL A 87 -8.15 -17.45 -16.96
N VAL A 88 -8.37 -17.62 -15.66
CA VAL A 88 -8.49 -16.53 -14.67
C VAL A 88 -7.17 -16.32 -13.95
N SER A 89 -6.50 -17.39 -13.54
CA SER A 89 -5.18 -17.30 -12.95
C SER A 89 -4.26 -18.43 -13.41
N TYR A 90 -2.98 -18.17 -13.39
CA TYR A 90 -1.92 -19.11 -13.70
C TYR A 90 -0.75 -18.85 -12.74
N THR A 91 -0.24 -19.90 -12.11
CA THR A 91 0.95 -19.82 -11.26
C THR A 91 1.82 -21.03 -11.52
N LEU A 92 3.01 -20.79 -12.00
CA LEU A 92 4.06 -21.79 -12.21
C LEU A 92 5.15 -21.60 -11.16
N ASN A 93 5.38 -22.63 -10.35
CA ASN A 93 6.50 -22.71 -9.41
C ASN A 93 7.45 -23.81 -9.89
N PRO A 94 8.49 -23.47 -10.65
CA PRO A 94 9.50 -24.46 -11.05
C PRO A 94 10.23 -25.01 -9.81
N ALA A 95 10.67 -26.25 -9.86
CA ALA A 95 11.53 -26.80 -8.81
C ALA A 95 12.78 -25.92 -8.67
N GLU A 96 13.07 -25.46 -7.46
CA GLU A 96 14.23 -24.62 -7.21
C GLU A 96 15.51 -25.40 -7.53
N THR A 97 16.23 -24.95 -8.53
CA THR A 97 17.62 -25.37 -8.77
C THR A 97 18.50 -24.60 -7.80
N VAL A 98 18.75 -25.21 -6.63
CA VAL A 98 19.74 -24.80 -5.63
C VAL A 98 19.55 -23.38 -5.08
N SER A 99 18.99 -23.30 -3.89
CA SER A 99 19.05 -22.15 -3.01
C SER A 99 20.50 -21.65 -2.89
N ARG A 100 20.82 -20.45 -3.38
CA ARG A 100 22.07 -19.77 -3.03
C ARG A 100 22.08 -19.56 -1.52
N PRO A 101 23.19 -19.90 -0.82
CA PRO A 101 23.28 -19.58 0.59
C PRO A 101 23.10 -18.07 0.77
N SER A 102 22.24 -17.66 1.69
CA SER A 102 21.91 -16.27 2.02
C SER A 102 23.04 -15.47 2.71
N THR A 103 24.28 -15.90 2.53
CA THR A 103 25.47 -15.27 3.12
C THR A 103 26.25 -14.55 2.03
N GLY A 104 26.17 -13.21 2.03
CA GLY A 104 26.91 -12.37 1.11
C GLY A 104 26.14 -11.10 0.77
N LEU A 105 26.80 -10.19 0.06
CA LEU A 105 26.15 -8.99 -0.48
C LEU A 105 25.09 -9.38 -1.52
N PRO A 106 23.96 -8.67 -1.60
CA PRO A 106 22.99 -8.89 -2.65
C PRO A 106 23.61 -8.56 -4.01
N ALA A 107 23.17 -9.26 -5.06
CA ALA A 107 23.54 -8.93 -6.43
C ALA A 107 22.48 -8.05 -7.06
N PHE A 108 22.86 -7.22 -8.01
CA PHE A 108 21.87 -6.48 -8.80
C PHE A 108 20.95 -7.44 -9.55
N PRO A 109 19.66 -7.19 -9.58
CA PRO A 109 18.73 -7.94 -10.42
C PRO A 109 19.17 -7.89 -11.89
N ARG A 110 19.07 -9.02 -12.57
CA ARG A 110 19.44 -9.15 -13.99
C ARG A 110 18.20 -9.54 -14.78
N GLY A 111 18.01 -8.89 -15.89
CA GLY A 111 16.93 -9.17 -16.84
C GLY A 111 16.90 -8.12 -17.94
N ASP A 112 16.32 -8.50 -19.06
CA ASP A 112 16.07 -7.62 -20.19
C ASP A 112 14.57 -7.28 -20.22
N PRO A 113 14.18 -6.02 -20.02
CA PRO A 113 12.77 -5.62 -19.98
C PRO A 113 12.08 -5.83 -21.35
N GLU A 114 12.78 -5.66 -22.47
CA GLU A 114 12.19 -5.86 -23.81
C GLU A 114 11.88 -7.36 -24.05
N GLU A 115 12.79 -8.26 -23.67
CA GLU A 115 12.57 -9.69 -23.76
C GLU A 115 11.44 -10.16 -22.82
N ALA A 116 11.39 -9.61 -21.60
CA ALA A 116 10.33 -9.90 -20.64
C ALA A 116 8.96 -9.40 -21.14
N GLN A 117 8.91 -8.21 -21.74
CA GLN A 117 7.71 -7.66 -22.36
C GLN A 117 7.22 -8.56 -23.51
N ALA A 118 8.13 -8.99 -24.38
CA ALA A 118 7.77 -9.90 -25.48
C ALA A 118 7.20 -11.23 -24.96
N ALA A 119 7.73 -11.76 -23.84
CA ALA A 119 7.21 -12.97 -23.20
C ALA A 119 5.81 -12.74 -22.60
N ALA A 120 5.59 -11.60 -21.95
CA ALA A 120 4.28 -11.21 -21.41
C ALA A 120 3.24 -11.06 -22.53
N GLU A 121 3.57 -10.34 -23.61
CA GLU A 121 2.69 -10.20 -24.78
C GLU A 121 2.32 -11.53 -25.42
N ALA A 122 3.30 -12.42 -25.58
CA ALA A 122 3.07 -13.75 -26.15
C ALA A 122 2.16 -14.61 -25.28
N PHE A 123 2.24 -14.45 -23.96
CA PHE A 123 1.37 -15.12 -23.01
C PHE A 123 -0.05 -14.53 -23.04
N LEU A 124 -0.18 -13.21 -22.98
CA LEU A 124 -1.46 -12.50 -23.01
C LEU A 124 -2.25 -12.80 -24.28
N LYS A 125 -1.61 -12.86 -25.44
CA LYS A 125 -2.25 -13.28 -26.71
C LYS A 125 -2.92 -14.64 -26.65
N ARG A 126 -2.51 -15.53 -25.74
CA ARG A 126 -3.11 -16.85 -25.57
C ARG A 126 -4.30 -16.84 -24.63
N VAL A 127 -4.24 -16.03 -23.58
CA VAL A 127 -5.24 -16.05 -22.50
C VAL A 127 -6.35 -15.01 -22.66
N LEU A 128 -6.14 -13.99 -23.51
CA LEU A 128 -7.15 -12.99 -23.82
C LEU A 128 -8.21 -13.55 -24.76
N GLY A 129 -9.47 -13.24 -24.47
CA GLY A 129 -10.62 -13.61 -25.27
C GLY A 129 -10.79 -12.75 -26.54
N SER A 130 -11.76 -13.14 -27.37
CA SER A 130 -12.13 -12.36 -28.54
C SER A 130 -12.73 -11.02 -28.13
N GLY A 131 -12.18 -9.92 -28.64
CA GLY A 131 -12.60 -8.55 -28.26
C GLY A 131 -11.91 -7.97 -27.05
N GLU A 132 -11.03 -8.72 -26.39
CA GLU A 132 -10.16 -8.23 -25.33
C GLU A 132 -8.81 -7.79 -25.88
N SER A 133 -8.29 -6.70 -25.35
CA SER A 133 -6.96 -6.22 -25.66
C SER A 133 -6.33 -5.54 -24.46
N VAL A 134 -4.99 -5.50 -24.42
CA VAL A 134 -4.22 -4.83 -23.38
C VAL A 134 -3.17 -3.93 -24.04
N VAL A 135 -2.80 -2.86 -23.37
CA VAL A 135 -1.61 -2.08 -23.68
C VAL A 135 -0.65 -2.34 -22.53
N LEU A 136 0.53 -2.86 -22.85
CA LEU A 136 1.58 -3.06 -21.86
C LEU A 136 2.33 -1.75 -21.65
N GLU A 137 2.38 -1.32 -20.40
CA GLU A 137 3.23 -0.24 -19.94
C GLU A 137 4.64 -0.77 -19.63
N GLU A 138 5.56 0.14 -19.29
CA GLU A 138 6.90 -0.25 -18.85
C GLU A 138 6.82 -1.16 -17.62
N PRO A 139 7.62 -2.25 -17.57
CA PRO A 139 7.56 -3.18 -16.47
C PRO A 139 8.09 -2.56 -15.18
N THR A 140 7.47 -2.93 -14.08
CA THR A 140 7.96 -2.65 -12.73
C THR A 140 8.61 -3.88 -12.10
N GLY A 141 9.22 -3.73 -10.92
CA GLY A 141 9.61 -4.86 -10.08
C GLY A 141 11.07 -5.30 -10.12
N LEU A 142 11.95 -4.66 -10.91
CA LEU A 142 13.41 -4.78 -10.75
C LEU A 142 14.04 -3.51 -10.15
N ASP A 143 13.31 -2.84 -9.31
CA ASP A 143 13.65 -1.64 -8.57
C ASP A 143 14.25 -1.93 -7.19
N ARG A 144 14.18 -3.17 -6.72
CA ARG A 144 14.73 -3.64 -5.44
C ARG A 144 15.77 -4.73 -5.66
N LEU A 145 16.76 -4.80 -4.75
CA LEU A 145 17.84 -5.78 -4.84
C LEU A 145 17.40 -7.25 -4.70
N ASP A 146 16.27 -7.48 -4.03
CA ASP A 146 15.68 -8.81 -3.86
C ASP A 146 14.75 -9.20 -5.02
N SER A 147 14.54 -8.32 -5.98
CA SER A 147 13.64 -8.55 -7.10
C SER A 147 14.19 -9.58 -8.09
N THR A 148 13.34 -10.53 -8.45
CA THR A 148 13.69 -11.64 -9.35
C THR A 148 12.84 -11.70 -10.61
N ALA A 149 11.88 -10.77 -10.75
CA ALA A 149 10.90 -10.79 -11.83
C ALA A 149 10.45 -9.38 -12.21
N PHE A 150 10.13 -9.23 -13.48
CA PHE A 150 9.36 -8.09 -14.00
C PHE A 150 7.87 -8.32 -13.76
N ARG A 151 7.15 -7.23 -13.51
CA ARG A 151 5.69 -7.22 -13.38
C ARG A 151 5.09 -6.27 -14.41
N PHE A 152 4.08 -6.76 -15.10
CA PHE A 152 3.25 -6.00 -16.02
C PHE A 152 1.83 -6.04 -15.46
N SER A 153 1.19 -4.90 -15.32
CA SER A 153 -0.20 -4.78 -14.88
C SER A 153 -0.90 -3.68 -15.67
N GLY A 154 -2.21 -3.70 -15.68
CA GLY A 154 -3.00 -2.71 -16.36
C GLY A 154 -4.44 -3.16 -16.53
N THR A 155 -5.17 -2.43 -17.35
CA THR A 155 -6.57 -2.72 -17.66
C THR A 155 -6.72 -3.57 -18.92
N ILE A 156 -7.77 -4.39 -18.95
CA ILE A 156 -8.19 -5.12 -20.16
C ILE A 156 -9.24 -4.28 -20.87
N ALA A 157 -8.94 -3.80 -22.05
CA ALA A 157 -9.92 -3.14 -22.89
C ALA A 157 -10.87 -4.16 -23.53
N LEU A 158 -12.16 -3.85 -23.56
CA LEU A 158 -13.22 -4.65 -24.19
C LEU A 158 -13.68 -3.94 -25.47
N ASN A 159 -13.65 -4.63 -26.60
CA ASN A 159 -14.00 -4.07 -27.92
C ASN A 159 -13.27 -2.74 -28.21
N GLY A 160 -12.05 -2.59 -27.69
CA GLY A 160 -11.22 -1.40 -27.85
C GLY A 160 -11.57 -0.22 -26.93
N LEU A 161 -12.41 -0.42 -25.94
CA LEU A 161 -12.79 0.59 -24.94
C LEU A 161 -12.28 0.20 -23.55
N PRO A 162 -11.96 1.16 -22.67
CA PRO A 162 -11.62 0.91 -21.28
C PRO A 162 -12.68 0.07 -20.56
N SER A 163 -12.25 -0.76 -19.63
CA SER A 163 -13.15 -1.59 -18.82
C SER A 163 -12.66 -1.70 -17.37
N PRO A 164 -13.51 -2.14 -16.44
CA PRO A 164 -13.11 -2.34 -15.04
C PRO A 164 -12.31 -3.63 -14.81
N LEU A 165 -11.98 -4.36 -15.87
CA LEU A 165 -11.16 -5.56 -15.78
C LEU A 165 -9.68 -5.19 -15.75
N SER A 166 -8.91 -5.83 -14.88
CA SER A 166 -7.48 -5.66 -14.83
C SER A 166 -6.73 -6.99 -15.00
N TYR A 167 -5.44 -6.89 -15.26
CA TYR A 167 -4.56 -8.03 -15.36
C TYR A 167 -3.24 -7.75 -14.65
N SER A 168 -2.58 -8.83 -14.26
CA SER A 168 -1.19 -8.80 -13.85
C SER A 168 -0.44 -10.00 -14.43
N VAL A 169 0.80 -9.77 -14.91
CA VAL A 169 1.71 -10.80 -15.41
C VAL A 169 3.05 -10.65 -14.72
N THR A 170 3.60 -11.76 -14.22
CA THR A 170 4.94 -11.79 -13.65
C THR A 170 5.84 -12.64 -14.52
N VAL A 171 6.95 -12.06 -14.97
CA VAL A 171 7.96 -12.67 -15.83
C VAL A 171 9.27 -12.77 -15.07
N ARG A 172 9.81 -13.98 -14.88
CA ARG A 172 11.08 -14.19 -14.21
C ARG A 172 12.22 -13.57 -15.02
N ALA A 173 13.02 -12.72 -14.37
CA ALA A 173 14.02 -11.91 -15.04
C ALA A 173 15.20 -12.70 -15.65
N THR A 174 15.47 -13.91 -15.13
CA THR A 174 16.65 -14.71 -15.55
C THR A 174 16.47 -15.47 -16.85
N ASP A 175 15.26 -15.80 -17.24
CA ASP A 175 14.95 -16.66 -18.39
C ASP A 175 13.65 -16.29 -19.12
N ASN A 176 13.05 -15.15 -18.76
CA ASN A 176 11.82 -14.61 -19.33
C ASN A 176 10.61 -15.58 -19.25
N LEU A 177 10.62 -16.47 -18.24
CA LEU A 177 9.53 -17.40 -18.00
C LEU A 177 8.38 -16.69 -17.31
N VAL A 178 7.17 -16.73 -17.90
CA VAL A 178 5.97 -16.27 -17.22
C VAL A 178 5.66 -17.22 -16.06
N THR A 179 5.71 -16.70 -14.84
CA THR A 179 5.51 -17.48 -13.62
C THR A 179 4.14 -17.21 -12.98
N ARG A 180 3.53 -16.07 -13.25
CA ARG A 180 2.20 -15.74 -12.73
C ARG A 180 1.41 -14.92 -13.74
N PHE A 181 0.14 -15.22 -13.81
CA PHE A 181 -0.86 -14.37 -14.46
C PHE A 181 -2.11 -14.36 -13.59
N ARG A 182 -2.75 -13.22 -13.51
CA ARG A 182 -4.06 -13.06 -12.90
C ARG A 182 -4.89 -12.10 -13.73
N ARG A 183 -6.14 -12.47 -13.94
CA ARG A 183 -7.20 -11.61 -14.44
C ARG A 183 -8.05 -11.25 -13.23
N ASP A 184 -8.10 -9.98 -12.88
CA ASP A 184 -8.94 -9.51 -11.81
C ASP A 184 -10.27 -9.03 -12.39
N VAL A 185 -11.31 -9.68 -11.95
CA VAL A 185 -12.69 -9.25 -12.14
C VAL A 185 -13.12 -8.71 -10.78
N PRO A 186 -13.64 -7.48 -10.68
CA PRO A 186 -14.13 -6.95 -9.41
C PRO A 186 -15.09 -7.93 -8.74
N GLU A 187 -14.98 -8.06 -7.43
CA GLU A 187 -15.84 -8.96 -6.66
C GLU A 187 -17.32 -8.66 -6.91
N ASN A 188 -18.14 -9.70 -6.97
CA ASN A 188 -19.58 -9.59 -7.22
C ASN A 188 -19.93 -9.01 -8.60
N ALA A 189 -19.06 -9.09 -9.58
CA ALA A 189 -19.36 -8.65 -10.93
C ALA A 189 -19.77 -9.82 -11.84
N PHE A 190 -20.88 -9.69 -12.50
CA PHE A 190 -21.30 -10.57 -13.56
C PHE A 190 -21.14 -9.89 -14.92
N LEU A 191 -20.21 -10.37 -15.71
CA LEU A 191 -19.91 -9.73 -16.99
C LEU A 191 -20.95 -10.04 -18.07
N GLY A 192 -21.61 -11.17 -17.98
CA GLY A 192 -22.66 -11.58 -18.92
C GLY A 192 -22.22 -11.50 -20.37
N SER A 193 -23.09 -10.99 -21.22
CA SER A 193 -22.76 -10.61 -22.58
C SER A 193 -22.21 -9.19 -22.57
N ILE A 194 -21.00 -8.99 -23.08
CA ILE A 194 -20.37 -7.65 -23.24
C ILE A 194 -21.28 -6.79 -24.12
N PRO A 195 -21.74 -5.63 -23.63
CA PRO A 195 -22.56 -4.72 -24.43
C PRO A 195 -21.82 -4.23 -25.69
N SER A 196 -22.59 -3.85 -26.71
CA SER A 196 -22.03 -3.24 -27.91
C SER A 196 -21.26 -1.95 -27.57
N ALA A 197 -20.08 -1.76 -28.13
CA ALA A 197 -19.25 -0.55 -27.97
C ALA A 197 -19.86 0.70 -28.64
N THR A 198 -21.05 0.61 -29.25
CA THR A 198 -21.67 1.71 -29.99
C THR A 198 -22.52 2.56 -29.09
N ALA A 199 -22.08 3.78 -28.81
CA ALA A 199 -22.85 4.77 -28.08
C ALA A 199 -23.94 5.39 -28.98
N GLN A 200 -25.11 5.69 -28.41
CA GLN A 200 -26.17 6.45 -29.04
C GLN A 200 -26.16 7.91 -28.58
N ALA A 201 -25.74 8.17 -27.34
CA ALA A 201 -25.52 9.51 -26.81
C ALA A 201 -24.19 10.09 -27.34
N SER A 202 -24.14 11.39 -27.59
CA SER A 202 -22.90 12.04 -28.00
C SER A 202 -22.02 12.38 -26.77
N GLN A 203 -20.71 12.30 -26.96
CA GLN A 203 -19.72 12.65 -25.93
C GLN A 203 -19.92 14.10 -25.42
N SER A 204 -20.22 15.05 -26.32
CA SER A 204 -20.43 16.44 -25.93
C SER A 204 -21.68 16.66 -25.05
N ALA A 205 -22.77 15.91 -25.30
CA ALA A 205 -23.95 15.96 -24.45
C ALA A 205 -23.67 15.29 -23.08
N ALA A 206 -22.91 14.20 -23.08
CA ALA A 206 -22.48 13.54 -21.85
C ALA A 206 -21.57 14.46 -21.02
N ALA A 207 -20.59 15.11 -21.63
CA ALA A 207 -19.71 16.09 -20.97
C ALA A 207 -20.51 17.21 -20.29
N GLN A 208 -21.49 17.75 -21.00
CA GLN A 208 -22.35 18.80 -20.43
C GLN A 208 -23.16 18.28 -19.24
N SER A 209 -23.71 17.07 -19.32
CA SER A 209 -24.47 16.47 -18.22
C SER A 209 -23.58 16.21 -17.01
N LEU A 210 -22.40 15.61 -17.19
CA LEU A 210 -21.45 15.34 -16.11
C LEU A 210 -20.93 16.62 -15.47
N ARG A 211 -20.71 17.69 -16.23
CA ARG A 211 -20.32 18.98 -15.67
C ARG A 211 -21.36 19.52 -14.69
N THR A 212 -22.66 19.34 -14.95
CA THR A 212 -23.73 19.87 -14.07
C THR A 212 -23.84 19.17 -12.73
N THR A 213 -23.22 17.99 -12.59
CA THR A 213 -23.22 17.20 -11.35
C THR A 213 -22.04 17.51 -10.45
N GLN A 214 -21.02 18.18 -10.97
CA GLN A 214 -19.83 18.50 -10.18
C GLN A 214 -20.12 19.67 -9.26
N SER A 215 -19.72 19.52 -8.01
CA SER A 215 -19.71 20.58 -7.01
C SER A 215 -18.32 20.69 -6.38
N LEU A 216 -17.94 21.92 -6.05
CA LEU A 216 -16.67 22.19 -5.38
C LEU A 216 -16.95 22.89 -4.05
N ARG A 217 -16.29 22.45 -3.00
CA ARG A 217 -16.27 23.07 -1.69
C ARG A 217 -14.97 23.84 -1.51
N LEU A 218 -15.08 25.04 -0.95
CA LEU A 218 -13.91 25.86 -0.66
C LEU A 218 -13.49 25.65 0.79
N GLU A 219 -12.33 25.02 0.96
CA GLU A 219 -11.81 24.61 2.26
C GLU A 219 -10.31 24.89 2.36
N TYR A 220 -9.79 24.98 3.57
CA TYR A 220 -8.36 25.01 3.83
C TYR A 220 -7.75 23.60 3.72
N VAL A 221 -6.56 23.54 3.15
CA VAL A 221 -5.73 22.34 3.04
C VAL A 221 -4.26 22.68 3.29
N LEU A 222 -3.47 21.72 3.76
CA LEU A 222 -2.01 21.84 3.72
C LEU A 222 -1.52 21.47 2.32
N PRO A 223 -0.65 22.29 1.68
CA PRO A 223 -0.11 21.99 0.34
C PRO A 223 0.73 20.73 0.32
N ASP A 224 1.46 20.46 1.39
CA ASP A 224 2.33 19.29 1.60
C ASP A 224 2.40 18.92 3.08
N GLU A 225 3.04 17.78 3.41
CA GLU A 225 3.12 17.25 4.77
C GLU A 225 3.95 18.11 5.72
N ASP A 226 4.93 18.84 5.19
CA ASP A 226 5.85 19.70 5.96
C ASP A 226 5.30 21.12 6.14
N SER A 227 4.23 21.46 5.47
CA SER A 227 3.63 22.79 5.51
C SER A 227 2.91 23.06 6.82
N THR A 228 3.19 24.21 7.41
CA THR A 228 2.47 24.76 8.57
C THR A 228 1.52 25.90 8.20
N GLN A 229 1.40 26.22 6.91
CA GLN A 229 0.47 27.22 6.39
C GLN A 229 -0.58 26.57 5.52
N ALA A 230 -1.83 26.57 5.99
CA ALA A 230 -2.98 26.11 5.24
C ALA A 230 -3.41 27.16 4.19
N VAL A 231 -3.69 26.71 2.98
CA VAL A 231 -4.16 27.50 1.85
C VAL A 231 -5.60 27.13 1.47
N LEU A 232 -6.34 28.06 0.88
CA LEU A 232 -7.69 27.76 0.38
C LEU A 232 -7.63 27.02 -0.95
N CYS A 233 -8.37 25.93 -1.02
CA CYS A 233 -8.49 25.08 -2.21
C CYS A 233 -9.97 24.76 -2.48
N TYR A 234 -10.34 24.81 -3.75
CA TYR A 234 -11.62 24.29 -4.22
C TYR A 234 -11.49 22.78 -4.40
N LEU A 235 -12.12 22.03 -3.50
CA LEU A 235 -12.09 20.57 -3.47
C LEU A 235 -13.38 19.98 -4.06
N PRO A 236 -13.31 18.87 -4.79
CA PRO A 236 -14.51 18.19 -5.27
C PRO A 236 -15.36 17.70 -4.10
N ASP A 237 -16.65 17.61 -4.32
CA ASP A 237 -17.55 16.92 -3.40
C ASP A 237 -17.35 15.40 -3.56
N PRO A 238 -16.91 14.67 -2.53
CA PRO A 238 -16.54 13.26 -2.65
C PRO A 238 -17.72 12.29 -2.74
N VAL A 239 -18.95 12.77 -2.66
CA VAL A 239 -20.11 11.92 -2.33
C VAL A 239 -20.73 11.21 -3.51
N HIS A 240 -20.68 11.78 -4.68
CA HIS A 240 -21.44 11.27 -5.81
C HIS A 240 -20.55 11.01 -7.01
N THR A 241 -20.57 9.74 -7.46
CA THR A 241 -19.96 9.32 -8.71
C THR A 241 -21.04 9.18 -9.77
N PHE A 242 -20.93 9.96 -10.85
CA PHE A 242 -21.90 9.97 -11.92
C PHE A 242 -21.34 9.38 -13.21
N TYR A 243 -22.21 8.75 -13.98
CA TYR A 243 -21.92 8.41 -15.36
C TYR A 243 -23.12 8.74 -16.25
N VAL A 244 -22.89 8.86 -17.54
CA VAL A 244 -23.96 8.99 -18.54
C VAL A 244 -24.07 7.68 -19.29
N ASP A 245 -25.21 7.01 -19.18
CA ASP A 245 -25.51 5.79 -19.94
C ASP A 245 -25.42 6.07 -21.43
N ALA A 246 -24.51 5.40 -22.12
CA ALA A 246 -24.19 5.66 -23.51
C ALA A 246 -25.31 5.27 -24.48
N LYS A 247 -26.24 4.43 -24.06
CA LYS A 247 -27.41 4.00 -24.83
C LYS A 247 -28.58 4.97 -24.76
N THR A 248 -28.86 5.49 -23.58
CA THR A 248 -30.04 6.30 -23.30
C THR A 248 -29.72 7.79 -23.21
N GLY A 249 -28.49 8.18 -22.98
CA GLY A 249 -28.04 9.54 -22.67
C GLY A 249 -28.50 10.04 -21.29
N LYS A 250 -28.96 9.14 -20.42
CA LYS A 250 -29.38 9.51 -19.05
C LYS A 250 -28.18 9.62 -18.16
N LEU A 251 -28.18 10.67 -17.37
CA LEU A 251 -27.27 10.81 -16.22
C LEU A 251 -27.74 9.88 -15.10
N VAL A 252 -26.82 9.13 -14.52
CA VAL A 252 -27.07 8.16 -13.45
C VAL A 252 -26.08 8.42 -12.32
N ASP A 253 -26.60 8.46 -11.11
CA ASP A 253 -25.80 8.48 -9.89
C ASP A 253 -25.42 7.05 -9.52
N LEU A 254 -24.15 6.75 -9.64
CA LEU A 254 -23.62 5.42 -9.34
C LEU A 254 -23.59 5.18 -7.83
N SER A 255 -23.34 6.22 -7.03
CA SER A 255 -23.27 6.11 -5.56
C SER A 255 -24.62 5.72 -4.97
N GLU A 256 -25.75 6.26 -5.49
CA GLU A 256 -27.08 5.82 -5.08
C GLU A 256 -27.35 4.34 -5.42
N LEU A 257 -26.81 3.87 -6.53
CA LEU A 257 -26.94 2.46 -6.92
C LEU A 257 -26.04 1.55 -6.10
N GLU A 258 -24.86 2.00 -5.70
CA GLU A 258 -23.95 1.25 -4.83
C GLU A 258 -24.54 1.03 -3.44
N GLU A 259 -25.38 1.93 -2.93
CA GLU A 259 -26.12 1.70 -1.69
C GLU A 259 -26.98 0.43 -1.74
N LEU A 260 -27.45 0.00 -2.91
CA LEU A 260 -28.17 -1.27 -3.05
C LEU A 260 -27.32 -2.46 -2.65
N MET A 261 -26.01 -2.42 -2.89
CA MET A 261 -25.08 -3.51 -2.57
C MET A 261 -24.78 -3.58 -1.07
N TYR A 262 -24.72 -2.43 -0.38
CA TYR A 262 -24.44 -2.36 1.06
C TYR A 262 -25.64 -2.75 1.92
N ARG A 263 -26.87 -2.56 1.45
CA ARG A 263 -28.10 -2.92 2.20
C ARG A 263 -28.21 -4.41 2.49
N PHE A 264 -27.44 -5.27 1.84
CA PHE A 264 -27.58 -6.74 1.91
C PHE A 264 -26.36 -7.48 2.48
N GLY A 265 -25.55 -6.77 3.27
CA GLY A 265 -24.65 -7.34 4.26
C GLY A 265 -23.70 -8.46 3.80
N MET A 266 -22.56 -8.10 3.26
CA MET A 266 -21.36 -8.93 3.34
C MET A 266 -20.53 -8.43 4.51
N GLY A 267 -20.67 -9.03 5.68
CA GLY A 267 -19.91 -8.71 6.87
C GLY A 267 -18.43 -9.03 6.67
N GLY A 268 -17.60 -8.00 6.70
CA GLY A 268 -16.15 -8.17 6.73
C GLY A 268 -15.69 -8.82 8.04
N ALA A 269 -14.93 -9.89 7.94
CA ALA A 269 -14.29 -10.55 9.07
C ALA A 269 -13.13 -9.67 9.58
N ALA A 270 -13.20 -9.27 10.85
CA ALA A 270 -12.11 -8.61 11.54
C ALA A 270 -11.01 -9.64 11.89
N ASN A 271 -9.79 -9.37 11.45
CA ASN A 271 -8.63 -10.15 11.85
C ASN A 271 -8.17 -9.70 13.26
N ASP A 272 -8.29 -10.59 14.22
CA ASP A 272 -7.67 -10.45 15.53
C ASP A 272 -6.16 -10.77 15.43
N ALA A 273 -5.33 -9.75 15.63
CA ALA A 273 -3.90 -9.94 15.81
C ALA A 273 -3.59 -10.21 17.29
N ALA A 274 -3.17 -11.42 17.58
CA ALA A 274 -2.69 -11.81 18.90
C ALA A 274 -1.25 -11.30 19.14
N THR A 275 -1.05 -10.54 20.20
CA THR A 275 0.27 -10.13 20.67
C THR A 275 0.80 -11.16 21.68
N GLU A 276 1.94 -11.74 21.37
CA GLU A 276 2.67 -12.62 22.31
C GLU A 276 3.48 -11.79 23.31
N SER A 277 3.39 -12.16 24.57
CA SER A 277 4.16 -11.55 25.64
C SER A 277 5.50 -12.28 25.82
N SER A 278 6.61 -11.54 25.81
CA SER A 278 7.94 -12.07 26.12
C SER A 278 8.21 -12.01 27.62
N THR A 279 8.75 -13.09 28.15
CA THR A 279 9.20 -13.24 29.54
C THR A 279 10.59 -12.67 29.75
N ALA A 280 10.76 -11.88 30.81
CA ALA A 280 12.03 -11.29 31.20
C ALA A 280 13.01 -12.33 31.83
N SER A 281 14.29 -12.17 31.49
CA SER A 281 15.39 -12.88 32.13
C SER A 281 16.23 -11.92 33.00
N ASP A 282 16.74 -12.46 34.09
CA ASP A 282 17.48 -11.80 35.18
C ASP A 282 18.61 -10.87 34.71
N ALA A 283 18.66 -9.68 35.31
CA ALA A 283 19.60 -8.61 35.03
C ALA A 283 20.64 -8.43 36.18
N GLY A 284 21.86 -8.12 35.76
CA GLY A 284 22.99 -7.80 36.64
C GLY A 284 22.90 -6.40 37.26
N GLU A 285 23.68 -6.21 38.34
CA GLU A 285 23.67 -5.02 39.19
C GLU A 285 24.26 -3.77 38.47
N GLY A 286 23.44 -2.72 38.41
CA GLY A 286 23.79 -1.35 38.02
C GLY A 286 23.15 -0.94 36.66
N LEU A 287 22.49 0.23 36.66
CA LEU A 287 21.89 0.80 35.47
C LEU A 287 22.95 1.39 34.54
N SER A 288 22.87 1.09 33.25
CA SER A 288 23.65 1.75 32.19
C SER A 288 23.21 3.21 32.00
N ASP A 289 24.05 4.01 31.33
CA ASP A 289 23.69 5.40 31.00
C ASP A 289 22.41 5.47 30.14
N ALA A 290 22.19 4.50 29.25
CA ALA A 290 20.97 4.39 28.44
C ALA A 290 19.73 4.05 29.30
N GLU A 291 19.87 3.18 30.28
CA GLU A 291 18.77 2.86 31.21
C GLU A 291 18.45 4.04 32.13
N GLN A 292 19.47 4.80 32.55
CA GLN A 292 19.27 6.05 33.31
C GLN A 292 18.57 7.12 32.46
N ALA A 293 18.96 7.29 31.21
CA ALA A 293 18.30 8.20 30.28
C ALA A 293 16.84 7.80 30.02
N GLY A 294 16.57 6.49 29.83
CA GLY A 294 15.21 5.98 29.66
C GLY A 294 14.33 6.19 30.90
N ILE A 295 14.90 6.07 32.11
CA ILE A 295 14.18 6.37 33.36
C ILE A 295 13.90 7.87 33.50
N GLN A 296 14.83 8.74 33.09
CA GLN A 296 14.63 10.19 33.10
C GLN A 296 13.51 10.63 32.16
N GLN A 297 13.28 9.94 31.04
CA GLN A 297 12.17 10.21 30.13
C GLN A 297 10.79 10.01 30.77
N LEU A 298 10.70 9.25 31.86
CA LEU A 298 9.46 9.05 32.63
C LEU A 298 9.25 10.09 33.74
N GLU A 299 10.15 11.08 33.87
CA GLU A 299 9.97 12.16 34.85
C GLU A 299 8.75 13.03 34.48
N GLY A 300 7.90 13.31 35.47
CA GLY A 300 6.64 14.05 35.28
C GLY A 300 5.46 13.25 34.74
N VAL A 301 5.64 11.96 34.47
CA VAL A 301 4.56 11.07 34.01
C VAL A 301 3.61 10.75 35.18
N GLN A 302 2.30 10.88 34.93
CA GLN A 302 1.27 10.57 35.94
C GLN A 302 1.15 9.06 36.15
N SER A 303 0.93 8.65 37.37
CA SER A 303 0.72 7.25 37.71
C SER A 303 -0.60 6.71 37.11
N GLN A 304 -0.66 5.42 36.84
CA GLN A 304 -1.88 4.71 36.43
C GLN A 304 -3.09 5.08 37.30
N ASN A 305 -2.93 5.14 38.61
CA ASN A 305 -4.02 5.47 39.56
C ASN A 305 -4.48 6.93 39.37
N ALA A 306 -3.58 7.85 39.06
CA ALA A 306 -3.93 9.24 38.85
C ALA A 306 -4.72 9.40 37.53
N LEU A 307 -4.29 8.73 36.47
CA LEU A 307 -4.97 8.70 35.17
C LEU A 307 -6.34 8.01 35.27
N ASP A 308 -6.44 6.84 35.92
CA ASP A 308 -7.72 6.15 36.14
C ASP A 308 -8.71 7.05 36.91
N LYS A 309 -8.24 7.72 37.96
CA LYS A 309 -9.07 8.65 38.74
C LYS A 309 -9.55 9.84 37.88
N ALA A 310 -8.68 10.38 37.01
CA ALA A 310 -9.03 11.48 36.15
C ALA A 310 -10.08 11.07 35.11
N LEU A 311 -9.95 9.90 34.51
CA LEU A 311 -10.92 9.38 33.52
C LEU A 311 -12.29 9.10 34.19
N ARG A 312 -12.31 8.52 35.38
CA ARG A 312 -13.55 8.29 36.11
C ARG A 312 -14.23 9.57 36.61
N ALA A 313 -13.50 10.68 36.70
CA ALA A 313 -14.07 11.96 37.09
C ALA A 313 -14.86 12.63 35.92
N VAL A 314 -14.81 12.07 34.71
CA VAL A 314 -15.59 12.51 33.56
C VAL A 314 -16.83 11.63 33.40
N PRO A 315 -18.02 12.08 33.84
CA PRO A 315 -19.25 11.26 33.83
C PRO A 315 -19.64 10.79 32.43
N GLU A 316 -19.34 11.56 31.41
CA GLU A 316 -19.67 11.30 30.01
C GLU A 316 -18.96 10.04 29.49
N TYR A 317 -17.86 9.62 30.09
CA TYR A 317 -17.20 8.35 29.73
C TYR A 317 -17.91 7.11 30.26
N GLY A 318 -18.90 7.23 31.13
CA GLY A 318 -19.74 6.13 31.63
C GLY A 318 -18.95 4.96 32.25
N LEU A 319 -17.88 5.25 33.00
CA LEU A 319 -16.97 4.23 33.56
C LEU A 319 -17.42 3.63 34.92
N ASP A 320 -18.59 4.02 35.45
CA ASP A 320 -19.03 3.63 36.83
C ASP A 320 -19.06 2.10 37.01
N ASN A 321 -19.43 1.34 36.00
CA ASN A 321 -19.54 -0.13 36.06
C ASN A 321 -18.41 -0.87 35.33
N TYR A 322 -17.35 -0.16 34.95
CA TYR A 322 -16.19 -0.76 34.30
C TYR A 322 -15.04 -0.96 35.26
N ALA A 323 -14.41 -2.13 35.22
CA ALA A 323 -13.17 -2.39 35.93
C ALA A 323 -11.96 -2.05 35.02
N LEU A 324 -10.93 -1.45 35.61
CA LEU A 324 -9.65 -1.28 34.89
C LEU A 324 -9.01 -2.67 34.75
N ALA A 325 -8.87 -3.14 33.50
CA ALA A 325 -8.34 -4.45 33.19
C ALA A 325 -6.81 -4.41 32.99
N SER A 326 -6.30 -3.36 32.33
CA SER A 326 -4.85 -3.19 32.11
C SER A 326 -4.51 -1.71 31.89
N ALA A 327 -3.25 -1.37 32.16
CA ALA A 327 -2.64 -0.11 31.76
C ALA A 327 -1.20 -0.38 31.28
N SER A 328 -0.83 0.22 30.16
CA SER A 328 0.52 0.14 29.60
C SER A 328 1.01 1.51 29.21
N PHE A 329 2.28 1.76 29.48
CA PHE A 329 2.95 3.01 29.11
C PHE A 329 3.91 2.72 27.93
N SER A 330 3.95 3.65 26.99
CA SER A 330 4.90 3.65 25.88
C SER A 330 5.54 5.03 25.73
N VAL A 331 6.83 5.03 25.45
CA VAL A 331 7.60 6.24 25.16
C VAL A 331 7.76 6.31 23.66
N GLY A 332 7.34 7.40 23.05
CA GLY A 332 7.52 7.67 21.63
C GLY A 332 8.90 8.29 21.36
N GLU A 333 9.19 8.53 20.09
CA GLU A 333 10.39 9.23 19.68
C GLU A 333 10.28 10.72 19.99
N ALA A 334 11.36 11.31 20.51
CA ALA A 334 11.42 12.75 20.76
C ALA A 334 11.66 13.50 19.45
N GLU A 335 10.87 14.53 19.18
CA GLU A 335 11.22 15.50 18.13
C GLU A 335 12.50 16.24 18.51
N GLU A 336 13.23 16.76 17.50
CA GLU A 336 14.54 17.40 17.68
C GLU A 336 14.49 18.53 18.74
N GLY A 337 15.12 18.30 19.89
CA GLY A 337 15.14 19.24 21.02
C GLY A 337 13.90 19.22 21.93
N GLY A 338 12.95 18.32 21.69
CA GLY A 338 11.72 18.11 22.50
C GLY A 338 11.87 17.00 23.54
N GLU A 339 10.88 16.91 24.44
CA GLU A 339 10.72 15.75 25.32
C GLU A 339 9.98 14.63 24.58
N ALA A 340 10.43 13.39 24.76
CA ALA A 340 9.74 12.22 24.19
C ALA A 340 8.29 12.16 24.69
N PRO A 341 7.29 12.00 23.79
CA PRO A 341 5.90 11.84 24.22
C PRO A 341 5.73 10.51 24.97
N VAL A 342 5.04 10.56 26.09
CA VAL A 342 4.71 9.35 26.85
C VAL A 342 3.21 9.14 26.81
N THR A 343 2.77 8.04 26.24
CA THR A 343 1.37 7.66 26.19
C THR A 343 1.05 6.55 27.19
N CYS A 344 -0.15 6.57 27.76
CA CYS A 344 -0.68 5.49 28.57
C CYS A 344 -1.96 4.94 27.93
N VAL A 345 -2.00 3.65 27.67
CA VAL A 345 -3.20 2.95 27.20
C VAL A 345 -3.87 2.29 28.40
N LEU A 346 -5.07 2.75 28.76
CA LEU A 346 -5.90 2.18 29.83
C LEU A 346 -7.08 1.43 29.22
N ARG A 347 -7.19 0.15 29.52
CA ARG A 347 -8.28 -0.69 29.04
C ARG A 347 -9.22 -1.03 30.20
N TYR A 348 -10.48 -0.71 30.01
CA TYR A 348 -11.57 -1.01 30.93
C TYR A 348 -12.45 -2.10 30.35
N SER A 349 -12.99 -2.97 31.23
CA SER A 349 -13.92 -4.01 30.83
C SER A 349 -15.11 -4.09 31.77
N ARG A 350 -16.26 -4.48 31.22
CA ARG A 350 -17.50 -4.79 31.94
C ARG A 350 -18.13 -6.02 31.30
N THR A 351 -18.56 -6.96 32.14
CA THR A 351 -19.34 -8.12 31.64
C THR A 351 -20.82 -7.78 31.70
N ASP A 352 -21.53 -7.97 30.61
CA ASP A 352 -22.96 -7.79 30.49
C ASP A 352 -23.57 -9.05 29.85
N GLY A 353 -24.18 -9.88 30.70
CA GLY A 353 -24.69 -11.18 30.25
C GLY A 353 -23.56 -12.11 29.74
N LYS A 354 -23.49 -12.35 28.44
CA LYS A 354 -22.47 -13.18 27.79
C LYS A 354 -21.35 -12.33 27.17
N ASP A 355 -21.57 -11.02 27.06
CA ASP A 355 -20.71 -10.13 26.32
C ASP A 355 -19.71 -9.41 27.23
N VAL A 356 -18.54 -9.13 26.72
CA VAL A 356 -17.53 -8.32 27.40
C VAL A 356 -17.40 -7.01 26.65
N LEU A 357 -17.95 -5.96 27.22
CA LEU A 357 -17.80 -4.60 26.71
C LEU A 357 -16.45 -4.05 27.13
N THR A 358 -15.77 -3.36 26.22
CA THR A 358 -14.49 -2.74 26.52
C THR A 358 -14.47 -1.28 26.15
N ARG A 359 -13.73 -0.48 26.94
CA ARG A 359 -13.36 0.92 26.60
C ARG A 359 -11.86 1.07 26.75
N THR A 360 -11.20 1.51 25.71
CA THR A 360 -9.75 1.69 25.68
C THR A 360 -9.44 3.15 25.44
N PHE A 361 -8.72 3.75 26.40
CA PHE A 361 -8.27 5.14 26.34
C PHE A 361 -6.79 5.18 26.04
N THR A 362 -6.40 5.99 25.08
CA THR A 362 -5.01 6.43 24.89
C THR A 362 -4.90 7.84 25.44
N VAL A 363 -4.02 8.03 26.38
CA VAL A 363 -3.89 9.28 27.15
C VAL A 363 -2.44 9.75 27.07
N ASP A 364 -2.23 11.04 26.86
CA ASP A 364 -0.94 11.65 27.13
C ASP A 364 -0.65 11.53 28.63
N ALA A 365 0.38 10.77 28.96
CA ALA A 365 0.63 10.39 30.36
C ALA A 365 1.22 11.55 31.22
N ARG A 366 1.69 12.64 30.61
CA ARG A 366 2.16 13.83 31.32
C ARG A 366 1.02 14.78 31.64
N THR A 367 0.19 15.08 30.65
CA THR A 367 -0.90 16.05 30.77
C THR A 367 -2.20 15.43 31.28
N GLY A 368 -2.40 14.13 31.07
CA GLY A 368 -3.66 13.44 31.32
C GLY A 368 -4.71 13.67 30.22
N GLN A 369 -4.35 14.30 29.12
CA GLN A 369 -5.26 14.55 28.01
C GLN A 369 -5.59 13.25 27.26
N VAL A 370 -6.88 12.98 27.07
CA VAL A 370 -7.33 11.85 26.24
C VAL A 370 -7.08 12.18 24.77
N GLN A 371 -6.31 11.33 24.10
CA GLN A 371 -6.00 11.44 22.67
C GLN A 371 -6.96 10.58 21.84
N ASN A 372 -7.30 9.40 22.35
CA ASN A 372 -8.21 8.47 21.69
C ASN A 372 -9.05 7.71 22.73
N LEU A 373 -10.29 7.44 22.37
CA LEU A 373 -11.20 6.51 23.07
C LEU A 373 -11.82 5.61 22.01
N TYR A 374 -11.66 4.32 22.18
CA TYR A 374 -12.34 3.30 21.42
C TYR A 374 -13.15 2.39 22.36
N SER A 375 -14.41 2.13 21.99
CA SER A 375 -15.28 1.20 22.71
C SER A 375 -15.75 0.10 21.78
N TYR A 376 -15.66 -1.13 22.26
CA TYR A 376 -16.36 -2.25 21.62
C TYR A 376 -17.76 -2.35 22.25
N ILE A 377 -18.78 -2.15 21.41
CA ILE A 377 -20.19 -2.27 21.76
C ILE A 377 -20.71 -3.40 20.87
N PRO A 378 -21.02 -4.60 21.45
CA PRO A 378 -21.61 -5.69 20.67
C PRO A 378 -22.94 -5.22 20.09
N TRP A 379 -23.14 -5.49 18.81
CA TRP A 379 -24.38 -5.14 18.14
C TRP A 379 -25.45 -6.22 18.38
N ASN A 380 -26.64 -5.80 18.80
CA ASN A 380 -27.79 -6.66 18.95
C ASN A 380 -28.96 -6.05 18.17
N GLU A 381 -29.53 -6.79 17.24
CA GLU A 381 -30.65 -6.34 16.41
C GLU A 381 -31.91 -5.95 17.21
N GLU A 382 -32.00 -6.41 18.45
CA GLU A 382 -33.11 -6.10 19.36
C GLU A 382 -32.91 -4.79 20.13
N ASP A 383 -31.69 -4.24 20.15
CA ASP A 383 -31.37 -3.00 20.89
C ASP A 383 -31.92 -1.80 20.13
N LYS A 384 -32.69 -0.98 20.84
CA LYS A 384 -33.27 0.26 20.29
C LYS A 384 -32.52 1.46 20.86
N ALA A 385 -32.25 2.44 20.00
CA ALA A 385 -31.73 3.71 20.43
C ALA A 385 -32.68 4.35 21.49
N SER A 386 -32.10 4.76 22.62
CA SER A 386 -32.79 5.46 23.71
C SER A 386 -32.76 6.97 23.55
N ILE A 387 -31.83 7.49 22.74
CA ILE A 387 -31.67 8.90 22.44
C ILE A 387 -31.76 9.14 20.95
N THR A 388 -32.17 10.35 20.57
CA THR A 388 -32.18 10.78 19.16
C THR A 388 -30.77 11.23 18.73
N GLU A 389 -30.54 11.25 17.43
CA GLU A 389 -29.30 11.83 16.86
C GLU A 389 -29.08 13.28 17.27
N THR A 390 -30.17 14.09 17.30
CA THR A 390 -30.14 15.49 17.76
C THR A 390 -29.71 15.60 19.21
N ASP A 391 -30.21 14.71 20.09
CA ASP A 391 -29.80 14.68 21.49
C ASP A 391 -28.35 14.25 21.63
N ALA A 392 -27.92 13.24 20.86
CA ALA A 392 -26.55 12.77 20.82
C ALA A 392 -25.58 13.86 20.36
N ARG A 393 -25.92 14.60 19.30
CA ARG A 393 -25.13 15.75 18.84
C ARG A 393 -25.02 16.83 19.92
N THR A 394 -26.13 17.15 20.59
CA THR A 394 -26.12 18.12 21.68
C THR A 394 -25.17 17.70 22.80
N LYS A 395 -25.14 16.41 23.13
CA LYS A 395 -24.19 15.85 24.11
C LYS A 395 -22.74 15.94 23.64
N ALA A 396 -22.45 15.65 22.36
CA ALA A 396 -21.12 15.78 21.78
C ALA A 396 -20.61 17.22 21.82
N GLU A 397 -21.45 18.18 21.45
CA GLU A 397 -21.12 19.63 21.52
C GLU A 397 -20.88 20.08 22.97
N ALA A 398 -21.69 19.62 23.92
CA ALA A 398 -21.54 19.93 25.34
C ALA A 398 -20.24 19.36 25.91
N PHE A 399 -19.88 18.13 25.53
CA PHE A 399 -18.62 17.49 25.89
C PHE A 399 -17.40 18.29 25.40
N LEU A 400 -17.37 18.64 24.10
CA LEU A 400 -16.28 19.44 23.54
C LEU A 400 -16.16 20.81 24.22
N LYS A 401 -17.27 21.47 24.42
CA LYS A 401 -17.30 22.77 25.10
C LYS A 401 -16.78 22.69 26.53
N THR A 402 -17.06 21.61 27.23
CA THR A 402 -16.65 21.42 28.64
C THR A 402 -15.17 21.09 28.76
N TYR A 403 -14.67 20.18 27.97
CA TYR A 403 -13.32 19.64 28.12
C TYR A 403 -12.28 20.20 27.17
N TYR A 404 -12.72 20.84 26.04
CA TYR A 404 -11.87 21.42 24.99
C TYR A 404 -12.29 22.84 24.62
N GLY A 405 -12.77 23.61 25.59
CA GLY A 405 -13.46 24.88 25.36
C GLY A 405 -12.69 25.92 24.54
N GLU A 406 -11.38 26.04 24.73
CA GLU A 406 -10.54 26.97 23.96
C GLU A 406 -10.52 26.58 22.48
N ARG A 407 -10.29 25.30 22.18
CA ARG A 407 -10.25 24.77 20.80
C ARG A 407 -11.66 24.72 20.19
N TYR A 408 -12.67 24.42 21.03
CA TYR A 408 -14.07 24.38 20.58
C TYR A 408 -14.54 25.71 19.96
N ALA A 409 -13.99 26.85 20.40
CA ALA A 409 -14.30 28.16 19.81
C ALA A 409 -13.93 28.26 18.32
N HIS A 410 -13.01 27.43 17.86
CA HIS A 410 -12.55 27.33 16.47
C HIS A 410 -13.14 26.13 15.73
N LEU A 411 -14.04 25.37 16.34
CA LEU A 411 -14.65 24.19 15.72
C LEU A 411 -16.08 24.48 15.28
N ALA A 412 -16.50 23.83 14.23
CA ALA A 412 -17.90 23.77 13.82
C ALA A 412 -18.24 22.35 13.37
N PHE A 413 -19.50 21.97 13.51
CA PHE A 413 -19.98 20.70 12.99
C PHE A 413 -19.71 20.63 11.50
N TYR A 414 -19.06 19.53 11.09
CA TYR A 414 -18.67 19.29 9.72
C TYR A 414 -19.42 18.05 9.22
N GLU A 415 -20.36 18.28 8.33
CA GLU A 415 -21.19 17.25 7.74
C GLU A 415 -20.43 16.65 6.55
N THR A 416 -19.99 15.42 6.69
CA THR A 416 -19.53 14.64 5.54
C THR A 416 -20.60 13.61 5.21
N PRO A 417 -20.81 13.33 3.95
CA PRO A 417 -21.77 12.32 3.53
C PRO A 417 -21.47 10.89 4.03
N ASP A 418 -20.18 10.57 4.24
CA ASP A 418 -19.77 9.30 4.83
C ASP A 418 -20.10 9.16 6.33
N ASP A 419 -20.36 10.30 7.01
CA ASP A 419 -20.71 10.31 8.45
C ASP A 419 -22.22 10.13 8.68
N THR A 420 -23.04 10.23 7.64
CA THR A 420 -24.42 9.82 7.74
C THR A 420 -24.43 8.30 7.87
N ALA A 421 -24.60 7.81 9.10
CA ALA A 421 -24.97 6.43 9.34
C ALA A 421 -26.04 6.06 8.33
N MET A 422 -25.72 5.17 7.38
CA MET A 422 -26.70 4.71 6.41
C MET A 422 -27.93 4.25 7.18
N PRO A 423 -29.10 4.86 7.03
CA PRO A 423 -30.29 4.35 7.64
C PRO A 423 -30.55 3.02 6.95
N LEU A 424 -30.21 1.93 7.62
CA LEU A 424 -30.73 0.62 7.27
C LEU A 424 -32.26 0.77 7.32
N GLU A 425 -32.91 0.78 6.20
CA GLU A 425 -34.34 1.16 6.05
C GLU A 425 -35.32 0.35 6.93
N ASN A 426 -34.84 -0.55 7.78
CA ASN A 426 -35.66 -1.36 8.67
C ASN A 426 -35.10 -1.61 10.07
N THR A 427 -34.00 -0.98 10.46
CA THR A 427 -33.50 -1.15 11.84
C THR A 427 -33.40 0.22 12.50
N GLN A 428 -34.26 0.48 13.45
CA GLN A 428 -34.14 1.56 14.44
C GLN A 428 -32.95 1.29 15.44
N SER A 429 -32.00 0.44 15.08
CA SER A 429 -30.88 0.05 15.93
C SER A 429 -29.58 0.63 15.40
N VAL A 430 -29.29 1.85 15.78
CA VAL A 430 -27.97 2.47 15.62
C VAL A 430 -27.26 2.30 16.96
N SER A 431 -26.15 1.60 16.98
CA SER A 431 -25.39 1.37 18.23
C SER A 431 -24.74 2.66 18.77
N ALA A 432 -24.33 3.56 17.88
CA ALA A 432 -23.76 4.86 18.25
C ALA A 432 -23.91 5.85 17.11
N TYR A 433 -24.01 7.13 17.48
CA TYR A 433 -23.98 8.26 16.54
C TYR A 433 -22.56 8.84 16.49
N SER A 434 -22.07 9.12 15.29
CA SER A 434 -20.74 9.71 15.06
C SER A 434 -20.88 11.16 14.59
N PHE A 435 -20.08 12.05 15.17
CA PHE A 435 -20.08 13.47 14.83
C PHE A 435 -18.65 13.95 14.63
N ARG A 436 -18.44 14.69 13.53
CA ARG A 436 -17.17 15.33 13.23
C ARG A 436 -17.28 16.84 13.37
N PHE A 437 -16.35 17.44 14.10
CA PHE A 437 -16.24 18.89 14.27
C PHE A 437 -14.88 19.31 13.72
N ALA A 438 -14.88 20.00 12.60
CA ALA A 438 -13.67 20.47 11.95
C ALA A 438 -13.31 21.90 12.38
N ARG A 439 -12.01 22.19 12.33
CA ARG A 439 -11.52 23.56 12.54
C ARG A 439 -12.08 24.48 11.45
N LYS A 440 -12.50 25.68 11.88
CA LYS A 440 -13.10 26.67 10.98
C LYS A 440 -12.46 28.03 11.21
N GLU A 441 -11.74 28.52 10.22
CA GLU A 441 -11.04 29.80 10.26
C GLU A 441 -11.46 30.66 9.08
N ASN A 442 -11.56 31.97 9.31
CA ASN A 442 -12.01 32.95 8.28
C ASN A 442 -13.33 32.58 7.58
N GLY A 443 -14.17 31.75 8.20
CA GLY A 443 -15.43 31.27 7.64
C GLY A 443 -15.35 29.97 6.85
N TYR A 444 -14.15 29.40 6.60
CA TYR A 444 -13.90 28.17 5.84
C TYR A 444 -13.43 27.04 6.74
N PHE A 445 -13.80 25.81 6.42
CA PHE A 445 -13.39 24.62 7.14
C PHE A 445 -11.95 24.24 6.80
N PHE A 446 -11.30 23.58 7.78
CA PHE A 446 -10.05 22.89 7.64
C PHE A 446 -10.22 21.44 8.18
N PRO A 447 -10.76 20.52 7.37
CA PRO A 447 -11.16 19.19 7.83
C PRO A 447 -9.99 18.30 8.28
N GLU A 448 -8.76 18.62 7.87
CA GLU A 448 -7.55 17.91 8.32
C GLU A 448 -7.33 18.05 9.83
N GLN A 449 -7.88 19.11 10.44
CA GLN A 449 -7.93 19.26 11.89
C GLN A 449 -9.38 19.16 12.37
N ASN A 450 -9.64 18.12 13.14
CA ASN A 450 -10.99 17.80 13.56
C ASN A 450 -11.02 17.05 14.90
N TYR A 451 -12.21 16.98 15.47
CA TYR A 451 -12.60 16.15 16.59
C TYR A 451 -13.72 15.22 16.12
N THR A 452 -13.53 13.92 16.28
CA THR A 452 -14.55 12.91 16.02
C THR A 452 -15.05 12.36 17.36
N ILE A 453 -16.38 12.39 17.58
CA ILE A 453 -17.02 11.93 18.81
C ILE A 453 -18.12 10.94 18.45
N ARG A 454 -18.10 9.80 19.12
CA ARG A 454 -19.18 8.81 19.03
C ARG A 454 -19.95 8.77 20.35
N ILE A 455 -21.26 8.85 20.26
CA ILE A 455 -22.19 8.81 21.38
C ILE A 455 -22.99 7.51 21.32
N ASP A 456 -22.92 6.73 22.38
CA ASP A 456 -23.70 5.50 22.52
C ASP A 456 -25.19 5.82 22.44
N SER A 457 -25.92 5.16 21.57
CA SER A 457 -27.34 5.42 21.33
C SER A 457 -28.24 4.93 22.48
N THR A 458 -27.72 4.04 23.33
CA THR A 458 -28.49 3.43 24.42
C THR A 458 -28.38 4.18 25.72
N ASP A 459 -27.22 4.68 26.10
CA ASP A 459 -26.99 5.37 27.37
C ASP A 459 -26.56 6.84 27.22
N GLY A 460 -26.19 7.25 26.01
CA GLY A 460 -25.76 8.60 25.70
C GLY A 460 -24.37 8.95 26.21
N SER A 461 -23.55 7.95 26.53
CA SER A 461 -22.16 8.15 26.93
C SER A 461 -21.27 8.36 25.70
N VAL A 462 -20.09 8.98 25.92
CA VAL A 462 -19.05 9.08 24.88
C VAL A 462 -18.38 7.71 24.79
N CYS A 463 -18.61 7.02 23.68
CA CYS A 463 -18.07 5.69 23.41
C CYS A 463 -16.94 5.67 22.37
N GLY A 464 -16.68 6.80 21.73
CA GLY A 464 -15.53 6.99 20.84
C GLY A 464 -15.10 8.44 20.83
N PHE A 465 -13.81 8.67 20.75
CA PHE A 465 -13.24 10.02 20.70
C PHE A 465 -11.87 9.96 20.06
N SER A 466 -11.62 10.86 19.14
CA SER A 466 -10.28 11.12 18.58
C SER A 466 -10.21 12.55 18.09
N PHE A 467 -9.00 13.09 18.04
CA PHE A 467 -8.80 14.41 17.45
C PHE A 467 -7.43 14.51 16.76
N ARG A 468 -7.38 15.40 15.78
CA ARG A 468 -6.16 15.92 15.17
C ARG A 468 -6.24 17.44 15.23
N TYR A 469 -5.32 18.08 15.94
CA TYR A 469 -5.30 19.53 16.11
C TYR A 469 -3.87 19.99 16.39
N ASP A 470 -3.37 20.87 15.54
CA ASP A 470 -2.07 21.50 15.67
C ASP A 470 -2.25 23.03 15.74
N GLU A 471 -1.80 23.62 16.82
CA GLU A 471 -1.90 25.08 17.05
C GLU A 471 -0.91 25.87 16.22
N ALA A 472 0.16 25.24 15.73
CA ALA A 472 1.18 25.88 14.90
C ALA A 472 0.69 26.18 13.49
N VAL A 473 -0.38 25.53 13.02
CA VAL A 473 -0.93 25.77 11.68
C VAL A 473 -1.52 27.17 11.57
N THR A 474 -1.01 27.91 10.61
CA THR A 474 -1.47 29.25 10.23
C THR A 474 -2.36 29.19 8.98
N PHE A 475 -3.17 30.21 8.75
CA PHE A 475 -4.15 30.22 7.67
C PHE A 475 -3.94 31.40 6.74
N ASP A 476 -3.90 31.12 5.45
CA ASP A 476 -3.79 32.16 4.45
C ASP A 476 -5.07 33.02 4.38
N SER A 477 -4.91 34.29 3.97
CA SER A 477 -6.04 35.20 3.84
C SER A 477 -6.97 34.78 2.70
N PRO A 478 -8.31 34.84 2.88
CA PRO A 478 -9.27 34.57 1.81
C PRO A 478 -9.41 35.71 0.78
N GLN A 479 -8.55 36.74 0.86
CA GLN A 479 -8.56 37.82 -0.13
C GLN A 479 -7.92 37.40 -1.44
N GLY A 480 -8.53 37.77 -2.56
CA GLY A 480 -7.96 37.53 -3.89
C GLY A 480 -8.22 36.13 -4.46
N ILE A 481 -9.15 35.39 -3.86
CA ILE A 481 -9.59 34.10 -4.41
C ILE A 481 -10.36 34.27 -5.71
N ILE A 482 -10.21 33.31 -6.63
CA ILE A 482 -10.97 33.21 -7.86
C ILE A 482 -12.46 32.89 -7.57
N SER A 483 -13.32 33.11 -8.55
CA SER A 483 -14.72 32.73 -8.40
C SER A 483 -14.94 31.22 -8.46
N ALA A 484 -15.98 30.71 -7.81
CA ALA A 484 -16.36 29.31 -7.89
C ALA A 484 -16.57 28.81 -9.34
N GLN A 485 -17.06 29.69 -10.23
CA GLN A 485 -17.20 29.35 -11.65
C GLN A 485 -15.84 29.18 -12.34
N ALA A 486 -14.88 30.06 -12.08
CA ALA A 486 -13.53 29.94 -12.63
C ALA A 486 -12.81 28.68 -12.09
N ALA A 487 -12.99 28.37 -10.80
CA ALA A 487 -12.48 27.14 -10.23
C ALA A 487 -13.12 25.88 -10.84
N MET A 488 -14.45 25.91 -11.08
CA MET A 488 -15.13 24.80 -11.75
C MET A 488 -14.68 24.65 -13.21
N ASP A 489 -14.41 25.74 -13.92
CA ASP A 489 -13.87 25.67 -15.27
C ASP A 489 -12.48 25.03 -15.25
N ALA A 490 -11.58 25.49 -14.39
CA ALA A 490 -10.25 24.91 -14.22
C ALA A 490 -10.31 23.44 -13.78
N TRP A 491 -11.23 23.08 -12.87
CA TRP A 491 -11.43 21.70 -12.43
C TRP A 491 -11.86 20.79 -13.57
N MET A 492 -12.82 21.23 -14.38
CA MET A 492 -13.30 20.44 -15.52
C MET A 492 -12.26 20.32 -16.64
N ASP A 493 -11.35 21.28 -16.75
CA ASP A 493 -10.24 21.23 -17.72
C ASP A 493 -9.19 20.16 -17.35
N THR A 494 -9.19 19.61 -16.11
CA THR A 494 -8.36 18.49 -15.69
C THR A 494 -8.93 17.12 -16.08
N TYR A 495 -10.15 17.07 -16.64
CA TYR A 495 -10.83 15.82 -16.98
C TYR A 495 -11.03 15.63 -18.46
N ASP A 496 -10.87 14.38 -18.87
CA ASP A 496 -11.38 13.87 -20.14
C ASP A 496 -12.71 13.13 -19.92
N VAL A 497 -13.61 13.28 -20.89
CA VAL A 497 -14.86 12.50 -20.92
C VAL A 497 -14.65 11.26 -21.76
N THR A 498 -14.56 10.11 -21.09
CA THR A 498 -14.19 8.85 -21.70
C THR A 498 -15.39 7.93 -21.84
N LEU A 499 -15.52 7.30 -23.00
CA LEU A 499 -16.48 6.23 -23.23
C LEU A 499 -15.81 4.91 -22.83
N GLY A 500 -16.40 4.22 -21.88
CA GLY A 500 -15.88 2.95 -21.39
C GLY A 500 -16.98 2.04 -20.85
N TYR A 501 -16.58 0.83 -20.50
CA TYR A 501 -17.43 -0.09 -19.76
C TYR A 501 -17.25 0.15 -18.27
N LEU A 502 -18.35 0.11 -17.52
CA LEU A 502 -18.37 0.24 -16.07
C LEU A 502 -19.28 -0.81 -15.45
N LEU A 503 -19.07 -1.11 -14.19
CA LEU A 503 -19.91 -2.01 -13.41
C LEU A 503 -20.99 -1.20 -12.72
N VAL A 504 -22.25 -1.54 -13.01
CA VAL A 504 -23.42 -0.84 -12.47
C VAL A 504 -24.26 -1.82 -11.66
N PRO A 505 -24.52 -1.56 -10.37
CA PRO A 505 -25.39 -2.38 -9.55
C PRO A 505 -26.81 -2.35 -10.08
N ARG A 506 -27.46 -3.52 -10.13
CA ARG A 506 -28.86 -3.65 -10.52
C ARG A 506 -29.55 -4.68 -9.64
N GLU A 507 -30.83 -4.46 -9.36
CA GLU A 507 -31.68 -5.43 -8.67
C GLU A 507 -31.84 -6.72 -9.51
N LEU A 508 -31.82 -7.85 -8.84
CA LEU A 508 -32.04 -9.16 -9.43
C LEU A 508 -33.55 -9.42 -9.62
N THR A 509 -34.10 -8.90 -10.70
CA THR A 509 -35.54 -9.03 -11.04
C THR A 509 -35.83 -10.07 -12.15
N GLY A 510 -34.77 -10.71 -12.70
CA GLY A 510 -34.88 -11.66 -13.79
C GLY A 510 -35.34 -13.07 -13.36
N THR A 511 -35.70 -13.86 -14.34
CA THR A 511 -36.06 -15.30 -14.18
C THR A 511 -35.07 -16.22 -14.89
N ASP A 512 -33.99 -15.68 -15.44
CA ASP A 512 -32.90 -16.46 -16.04
C ASP A 512 -32.14 -17.27 -15.00
N ALA A 513 -31.38 -18.26 -15.43
CA ALA A 513 -30.71 -19.21 -14.54
C ALA A 513 -29.65 -18.53 -13.64
N VAL A 514 -28.99 -17.48 -14.14
CA VAL A 514 -27.99 -16.73 -13.36
C VAL A 514 -28.64 -15.92 -12.25
N THR A 515 -29.69 -15.16 -12.58
CA THR A 515 -30.50 -14.42 -11.62
C THR A 515 -31.09 -15.34 -10.55
N GLN A 516 -31.66 -16.51 -10.95
CA GLN A 516 -32.17 -17.48 -9.99
C GLN A 516 -31.11 -18.03 -9.05
N ARG A 517 -29.91 -18.31 -9.57
CA ARG A 517 -28.77 -18.76 -8.75
C ARG A 517 -28.32 -17.70 -7.75
N LEU A 518 -28.08 -16.47 -8.21
CA LEU A 518 -27.69 -15.36 -7.35
C LEU A 518 -28.73 -15.08 -6.24
N THR A 519 -30.01 -15.18 -6.60
CA THR A 519 -31.13 -15.06 -5.62
C THR A 519 -31.12 -16.20 -4.62
N GLN A 520 -30.82 -17.44 -5.05
CA GLN A 520 -30.70 -18.60 -4.15
C GLN A 520 -29.51 -18.46 -3.18
N MET A 521 -28.46 -17.76 -3.58
CA MET A 521 -27.33 -17.39 -2.72
C MET A 521 -27.66 -16.24 -1.74
N GLY A 522 -28.87 -15.70 -1.79
CA GLY A 522 -29.34 -14.63 -0.91
C GLY A 522 -29.05 -13.22 -1.43
N LEU A 523 -28.55 -13.09 -2.66
CA LEU A 523 -28.32 -11.79 -3.27
C LEU A 523 -29.61 -11.19 -3.80
N THR A 524 -29.75 -9.89 -3.71
CA THR A 524 -30.89 -9.13 -4.23
C THR A 524 -30.49 -8.13 -5.31
N ALA A 525 -29.20 -7.80 -5.36
CA ALA A 525 -28.59 -6.96 -6.39
C ALA A 525 -27.23 -7.54 -6.82
N TYR A 526 -26.78 -7.13 -8.00
CA TYR A 526 -25.50 -7.57 -8.56
C TYR A 526 -24.97 -6.57 -9.58
N TYR A 527 -23.65 -6.57 -9.82
CA TYR A 527 -23.02 -5.68 -10.79
C TYR A 527 -23.14 -6.22 -12.23
N TYR A 528 -23.59 -5.38 -13.12
CA TYR A 528 -23.65 -5.64 -14.56
C TYR A 528 -22.71 -4.71 -15.32
N LEU A 529 -22.14 -5.20 -16.42
CA LEU A 529 -21.31 -4.41 -17.30
C LEU A 529 -22.18 -3.53 -18.20
N GLU A 530 -21.99 -2.23 -18.16
CA GLU A 530 -22.70 -1.26 -18.99
C GLU A 530 -21.72 -0.35 -19.74
N LEU A 531 -22.19 0.24 -20.84
CA LEU A 531 -21.42 1.23 -21.59
C LEU A 531 -21.86 2.62 -21.18
N GLY A 532 -20.92 3.43 -20.73
CA GLY A 532 -21.17 4.77 -20.23
C GLY A 532 -20.05 5.76 -20.51
N TYR A 533 -20.35 7.03 -20.33
CA TYR A 533 -19.36 8.09 -20.30
C TYR A 533 -19.08 8.46 -18.85
N THR A 534 -17.80 8.50 -18.50
CA THR A 534 -17.27 8.90 -17.19
C THR A 534 -16.30 10.08 -17.33
N LEU A 535 -16.02 10.74 -16.23
CA LEU A 535 -14.92 11.69 -16.13
C LEU A 535 -13.66 10.91 -15.72
N GLU A 536 -12.63 10.97 -16.54
CA GLU A 536 -11.32 10.38 -16.25
C GLU A 536 -10.27 11.47 -16.18
N ARG A 537 -9.24 11.26 -15.41
CA ARG A 537 -8.14 12.19 -15.23
C ARG A 537 -6.82 11.42 -15.15
N GLU A 538 -5.80 11.92 -15.84
CA GLU A 538 -4.46 11.33 -15.79
C GLU A 538 -3.64 11.78 -14.58
N ASP A 539 -3.98 12.97 -14.03
CA ASP A 539 -3.23 13.59 -12.93
C ASP A 539 -3.88 13.35 -11.57
N ASP A 540 -3.05 13.27 -10.52
CA ASP A 540 -3.50 13.21 -9.12
C ASP A 540 -3.89 14.60 -8.58
N CYS A 541 -4.64 15.35 -9.32
CA CYS A 541 -5.12 16.65 -8.91
C CYS A 541 -6.09 16.52 -7.71
N ARG A 542 -5.75 17.10 -6.59
CA ARG A 542 -6.55 17.14 -5.35
C ARG A 542 -7.70 18.15 -5.44
N GLY A 543 -7.47 19.25 -6.11
CA GLY A 543 -8.39 20.37 -6.21
C GLY A 543 -7.75 21.54 -6.96
N ILE A 544 -8.39 22.70 -6.90
CA ILE A 544 -7.92 23.93 -7.54
C ILE A 544 -7.50 24.94 -6.45
N ASP A 545 -6.26 25.39 -6.48
CA ASP A 545 -5.79 26.46 -5.59
C ASP A 545 -6.66 27.70 -5.78
N ALA A 546 -7.21 28.22 -4.69
CA ALA A 546 -8.22 29.26 -4.75
C ALA A 546 -7.65 30.63 -5.17
N LYS A 547 -6.34 30.85 -5.12
CA LYS A 547 -5.72 32.13 -5.52
C LYS A 547 -5.15 32.09 -6.92
N SER A 548 -4.39 31.06 -7.24
CA SER A 548 -3.77 30.93 -8.56
C SER A 548 -4.73 30.41 -9.63
N GLY A 549 -5.73 29.60 -9.25
CA GLY A 549 -6.59 28.89 -10.17
C GLY A 549 -5.94 27.65 -10.81
N GLU A 550 -4.75 27.28 -10.36
CA GLU A 550 -4.02 26.13 -10.88
C GLU A 550 -4.40 24.84 -10.16
N PRO A 551 -4.32 23.68 -10.83
CA PRO A 551 -4.50 22.39 -10.20
C PRO A 551 -3.48 22.15 -9.08
N MET A 552 -3.93 21.61 -7.95
CA MET A 552 -3.10 21.24 -6.80
C MET A 552 -2.98 19.71 -6.75
N ALA A 553 -1.76 19.17 -6.81
CA ALA A 553 -1.50 17.75 -6.69
C ALA A 553 -1.56 17.27 -5.23
N TYR A 554 -1.74 15.96 -5.01
CA TYR A 554 -1.52 15.35 -3.70
C TYR A 554 -0.02 15.34 -3.36
N SER A 555 0.34 15.78 -2.15
CA SER A 555 1.73 15.87 -1.69
C SER A 555 2.41 14.51 -1.43
N TRP A 556 1.63 13.45 -1.35
CA TRP A 556 2.12 12.09 -1.08
C TRP A 556 2.43 11.28 -2.34
N GLN A 557 2.52 11.96 -3.49
CA GLN A 557 3.14 11.35 -4.65
C GLN A 557 4.62 11.14 -4.40
N SER A 558 4.89 9.86 -4.23
CA SER A 558 6.16 9.20 -4.49
C SER A 558 7.34 9.52 -3.57
N GLN A 559 7.37 8.91 -2.44
CA GLN A 559 8.64 8.34 -1.96
C GLN A 559 9.03 7.05 -2.72
N GLU A 560 8.60 6.90 -3.98
CA GLU A 560 9.17 5.90 -4.90
C GLU A 560 10.32 6.45 -5.73
N ALA A 561 10.66 7.72 -5.59
CA ALA A 561 11.90 8.22 -6.14
C ALA A 561 13.05 7.61 -5.35
N GLY A 562 13.79 6.70 -5.96
CA GLY A 562 15.06 6.24 -5.44
C GLY A 562 15.93 7.46 -5.05
N LEU A 563 16.95 7.24 -4.24
CA LEU A 563 17.83 8.34 -3.79
C LEU A 563 18.30 9.18 -4.99
N SER A 564 18.25 10.51 -4.84
CA SER A 564 18.74 11.44 -5.84
C SER A 564 19.83 12.33 -5.25
N TYR A 565 20.90 12.58 -6.02
CA TYR A 565 22.06 13.33 -5.59
C TYR A 565 22.43 14.43 -6.58
N GLY A 566 22.33 15.68 -6.17
CA GLY A 566 22.68 16.82 -7.00
C GLY A 566 24.18 17.07 -7.17
N ASP A 567 25.02 16.44 -6.33
CA ASP A 567 26.48 16.70 -6.24
C ASP A 567 27.35 15.64 -6.93
N VAL A 568 26.75 14.73 -7.68
CA VAL A 568 27.49 13.64 -8.37
C VAL A 568 27.74 13.91 -9.84
N GLU A 569 27.13 14.96 -10.40
CA GLU A 569 27.25 15.29 -11.83
C GLU A 569 28.70 15.55 -12.25
N GLY A 570 29.14 14.88 -13.29
CA GLY A 570 30.50 14.97 -13.81
C GLY A 570 31.58 14.27 -12.96
N HIS A 571 31.20 13.66 -11.83
CA HIS A 571 32.14 12.88 -11.02
C HIS A 571 32.37 11.48 -11.65
N TRP A 572 33.60 10.98 -11.59
CA TRP A 572 33.97 9.68 -12.20
C TRP A 572 33.18 8.48 -11.66
N ALA A 573 32.63 8.56 -10.46
CA ALA A 573 31.80 7.52 -9.83
C ALA A 573 30.29 7.75 -10.05
N GLN A 574 29.88 8.74 -10.85
CA GLN A 574 28.48 9.14 -11.02
C GLN A 574 27.58 7.96 -11.40
N SER A 575 27.96 7.19 -12.41
CA SER A 575 27.13 6.07 -12.90
C SER A 575 26.90 4.99 -11.85
N ASP A 576 27.94 4.67 -11.06
CA ASP A 576 27.84 3.65 -10.02
C ASP A 576 26.99 4.15 -8.84
N ILE A 577 27.15 5.43 -8.46
CA ILE A 577 26.34 6.05 -7.38
C ILE A 577 24.88 6.13 -7.79
N GLN A 578 24.57 6.59 -8.99
CA GLN A 578 23.20 6.65 -9.51
C GLN A 578 22.57 5.28 -9.62
N ARG A 579 23.36 4.26 -10.00
CA ARG A 579 22.89 2.88 -10.03
C ARG A 579 22.55 2.36 -8.64
N LEU A 580 23.37 2.59 -7.63
CA LEU A 580 23.06 2.24 -6.24
C LEU A 580 21.81 2.98 -5.75
N ALA A 581 21.76 4.29 -6.01
CA ALA A 581 20.66 5.17 -5.62
C ALA A 581 19.30 4.71 -6.17
N ARG A 582 19.29 4.22 -7.41
CA ARG A 582 18.09 3.63 -8.04
C ARG A 582 17.52 2.44 -7.24
N PHE A 583 18.37 1.69 -6.55
CA PHE A 583 17.97 0.58 -5.68
C PHE A 583 17.83 0.97 -4.21
N GLY A 584 17.78 2.27 -3.90
CA GLY A 584 17.68 2.75 -2.53
C GLY A 584 18.96 2.60 -1.71
N VAL A 585 20.10 2.29 -2.35
CA VAL A 585 21.39 2.11 -1.67
C VAL A 585 22.19 3.40 -1.68
N GLY A 586 22.43 3.94 -0.48
CA GLY A 586 23.16 5.20 -0.35
C GLY A 586 22.88 5.94 0.95
N TYR A 587 22.77 7.25 0.87
CA TYR A 587 22.52 8.16 1.99
C TYR A 587 21.30 9.03 1.71
N THR A 588 20.53 9.39 2.72
CA THR A 588 19.51 10.44 2.62
C THR A 588 20.15 11.83 2.70
N GLY A 589 19.36 12.90 2.59
CA GLY A 589 19.86 14.29 2.68
C GLY A 589 20.30 14.90 1.33
N GLY A 590 19.99 14.26 0.19
CA GLY A 590 20.13 14.86 -1.16
C GLY A 590 21.56 15.03 -1.68
N THR A 591 22.61 14.69 -0.91
CA THR A 591 24.02 14.76 -1.31
C THR A 591 24.78 13.48 -0.99
N PHE A 592 25.56 12.99 -1.94
CA PHE A 592 26.42 11.81 -1.74
C PHE A 592 27.81 12.17 -1.22
N GLN A 593 28.33 13.33 -1.58
CA GLN A 593 29.67 13.82 -1.30
C GLN A 593 30.76 12.82 -1.76
N PRO A 594 30.84 12.46 -3.03
CA PRO A 594 31.68 11.35 -3.50
C PRO A 594 33.17 11.55 -3.27
N GLY A 595 33.64 12.79 -3.15
CA GLY A 595 35.03 13.14 -2.84
C GLY A 595 35.35 13.14 -1.34
N LYS A 596 34.35 13.04 -0.45
CA LYS A 596 34.57 13.03 1.01
C LYS A 596 35.39 11.80 1.41
N VAL A 597 36.36 12.01 2.30
CA VAL A 597 37.09 10.91 2.95
C VAL A 597 36.12 10.06 3.72
N LEU A 598 36.13 8.75 3.45
CA LEU A 598 35.23 7.77 4.03
C LEU A 598 35.53 7.54 5.51
N THR A 599 34.55 7.73 6.37
CA THR A 599 34.62 7.27 7.77
C THR A 599 34.05 5.86 7.91
N GLN A 600 34.30 5.22 9.05
CA GLN A 600 33.69 3.90 9.33
C GLN A 600 32.18 4.02 9.37
N TRP A 601 31.64 5.11 9.96
CA TRP A 601 30.21 5.36 10.00
C TRP A 601 29.60 5.55 8.60
N ASP A 602 30.25 6.33 7.72
CA ASP A 602 29.79 6.47 6.32
C ASP A 602 29.68 5.08 5.64
N LEU A 603 30.65 4.19 5.85
CA LEU A 603 30.64 2.84 5.26
C LEU A 603 29.54 1.97 5.86
N VAL A 604 29.33 2.03 7.17
CA VAL A 604 28.27 1.27 7.86
C VAL A 604 26.91 1.72 7.36
N CYS A 605 26.63 3.00 7.21
CA CYS A 605 25.38 3.50 6.61
C CYS A 605 25.17 2.98 5.19
N LEU A 606 26.21 3.00 4.35
CA LEU A 606 26.14 2.50 2.98
C LEU A 606 25.80 1.00 2.93
N LEU A 607 26.41 0.20 3.80
CA LEU A 607 26.15 -1.25 3.85
C LEU A 607 24.82 -1.58 4.53
N TYR A 608 24.39 -0.76 5.47
CA TYR A 608 23.09 -0.89 6.12
C TYR A 608 21.93 -0.71 5.11
N SER A 609 22.07 0.27 4.21
CA SER A 609 21.05 0.53 3.18
C SER A 609 20.83 -0.61 2.17
N LEU A 610 21.70 -1.62 2.11
CA LEU A 610 21.52 -2.79 1.25
C LEU A 610 20.35 -3.70 1.67
N ASN A 611 20.05 -3.76 2.96
CA ASN A 611 19.07 -4.69 3.52
C ASN A 611 17.96 -4.00 4.32
N TYR A 612 18.14 -2.70 4.61
CA TYR A 612 17.24 -1.89 5.43
C TYR A 612 16.86 -0.61 4.66
N TYR A 613 16.99 0.54 5.28
CA TYR A 613 16.70 1.85 4.70
C TYR A 613 17.96 2.74 4.74
N PRO A 614 18.09 3.69 3.81
CA PRO A 614 19.20 4.62 3.79
C PRO A 614 19.10 5.62 4.95
N LEU A 615 20.27 5.98 5.52
CA LEU A 615 20.39 6.93 6.61
C LEU A 615 21.11 8.19 6.13
N ASP A 616 20.85 9.34 6.76
CA ASP A 616 21.73 10.50 6.69
C ASP A 616 22.84 10.35 7.74
N PRO A 617 24.11 10.15 7.34
CA PRO A 617 25.20 10.02 8.30
C PRO A 617 25.39 11.21 9.24
N ALA A 618 24.90 12.41 8.84
CA ALA A 618 25.02 13.62 9.63
C ALA A 618 23.89 13.79 10.65
N GLN A 619 22.72 13.23 10.39
CA GLN A 619 21.51 13.42 11.20
C GLN A 619 21.00 12.16 11.89
N ALA A 620 21.57 10.99 11.59
CA ALA A 620 21.15 9.73 12.18
C ALA A 620 21.19 9.78 13.71
N THR A 621 20.09 9.34 14.31
CA THR A 621 19.92 9.22 15.76
C THR A 621 20.88 8.19 16.35
N GLU A 622 21.07 8.22 17.66
CA GLU A 622 21.93 7.22 18.34
C GLU A 622 21.35 5.81 18.22
N GLN A 623 20.02 5.67 18.21
CA GLN A 623 19.35 4.39 18.01
C GLN A 623 19.62 3.82 16.61
N GLU A 624 19.40 4.60 15.55
CA GLU A 624 19.69 4.20 14.16
C GLU A 624 21.16 3.83 13.99
N ARG A 625 22.07 4.58 14.63
CA ARG A 625 23.49 4.30 14.64
C ARG A 625 23.81 2.95 15.28
N ASN A 626 23.19 2.65 16.43
CA ASN A 626 23.37 1.38 17.12
C ASN A 626 22.78 0.21 16.32
N ASP A 627 21.65 0.39 15.65
CA ASP A 627 21.02 -0.61 14.80
C ASP A 627 21.87 -0.92 13.56
N ALA A 628 22.41 0.12 12.90
CA ALA A 628 23.31 -0.05 11.76
C ALA A 628 24.61 -0.77 12.15
N TYR A 629 25.21 -0.45 13.29
CA TYR A 629 26.37 -1.19 13.79
C TYR A 629 26.02 -2.62 14.19
N SER A 630 24.85 -2.87 14.78
CA SER A 630 24.39 -4.21 15.11
C SER A 630 24.24 -5.09 13.87
N ALA A 631 23.74 -4.51 12.78
CA ALA A 631 23.68 -5.17 11.48
C ALA A 631 25.09 -5.48 10.95
N ALA A 632 26.03 -4.52 11.03
CA ALA A 632 27.43 -4.73 10.61
C ALA A 632 28.13 -5.84 11.41
N TYR A 633 27.84 -5.94 12.72
CA TYR A 633 28.35 -7.04 13.57
C TYR A 633 27.76 -8.40 13.14
N SER A 634 26.46 -8.43 12.86
CA SER A 634 25.77 -9.66 12.41
C SER A 634 26.27 -10.15 11.06
N MET A 635 26.67 -9.22 10.17
CA MET A 635 27.28 -9.56 8.87
C MET A 635 28.76 -9.94 9.00
N GLY A 636 29.36 -9.88 10.17
CA GLY A 636 30.75 -10.22 10.40
C GLY A 636 31.77 -9.23 9.82
N ILE A 637 31.35 -8.02 9.49
CA ILE A 637 32.17 -6.94 8.92
C ILE A 637 33.06 -6.32 9.99
N LEU A 638 32.51 -6.15 11.20
CA LEU A 638 33.11 -5.51 12.36
C LEU A 638 32.84 -6.32 13.62
N THR A 639 33.69 -6.13 14.64
CA THR A 639 33.37 -6.50 16.02
C THR A 639 33.05 -5.24 16.84
N ARG A 640 32.42 -5.41 17.99
CA ARG A 640 32.10 -4.27 18.87
C ARG A 640 33.37 -3.50 19.32
N ALA A 641 34.51 -4.20 19.42
CA ALA A 641 35.79 -3.58 19.76
C ALA A 641 36.39 -2.74 18.64
N ASP A 642 35.96 -2.95 17.40
CA ASP A 642 36.46 -2.22 16.21
C ASP A 642 35.64 -0.98 15.87
N ARG A 643 34.59 -0.67 16.66
CA ARG A 643 33.76 0.52 16.40
C ARG A 643 34.55 1.81 16.61
N ASP A 644 34.62 2.61 15.56
CA ASP A 644 35.25 3.94 15.54
C ASP A 644 34.52 4.81 14.50
N ASP A 645 33.44 5.46 14.94
CA ASP A 645 32.51 6.19 14.07
C ASP A 645 33.23 7.21 13.17
N ASP A 646 34.18 7.98 13.73
CA ASP A 646 34.95 9.00 13.03
C ASP A 646 36.24 8.45 12.38
N GLY A 647 36.53 7.17 12.59
CA GLY A 647 37.72 6.53 12.09
C GLY A 647 37.82 6.55 10.57
N THR A 648 38.88 7.15 10.05
CA THR A 648 39.15 7.19 8.60
C THR A 648 39.41 5.79 8.06
N VAL A 649 38.64 5.39 7.03
CA VAL A 649 38.81 4.10 6.35
C VAL A 649 39.88 4.21 5.26
N THR A 650 40.93 3.41 5.37
CA THR A 650 41.93 3.26 4.30
C THR A 650 41.39 2.38 3.16
N ARG A 651 42.02 2.46 1.98
CA ARG A 651 41.63 1.62 0.83
C ARG A 651 41.79 0.12 1.14
N SER A 652 42.83 -0.28 1.87
CA SER A 652 43.00 -1.65 2.32
C SER A 652 41.85 -2.07 3.25
N ARG A 653 41.51 -1.21 4.22
CA ARG A 653 40.42 -1.49 5.16
C ARG A 653 39.05 -1.55 4.47
N LEU A 654 38.81 -0.64 3.50
CA LEU A 654 37.59 -0.69 2.67
C LEU A 654 37.48 -2.03 1.93
N VAL A 655 38.56 -2.48 1.30
CA VAL A 655 38.60 -3.79 0.60
C VAL A 655 38.32 -4.94 1.57
N GLN A 656 38.89 -4.91 2.78
CA GLN A 656 38.61 -5.92 3.80
C GLN A 656 37.13 -5.96 4.17
N TYR A 657 36.55 -4.81 4.54
CA TYR A 657 35.15 -4.74 4.94
C TYR A 657 34.19 -5.21 3.84
N LEU A 658 34.42 -4.80 2.59
CA LEU A 658 33.57 -5.20 1.47
C LEU A 658 33.71 -6.70 1.15
N LEU A 659 34.92 -7.26 1.23
CA LEU A 659 35.14 -8.70 1.00
C LEU A 659 34.64 -9.56 2.17
N ASP A 660 34.74 -9.07 3.41
CA ASP A 660 34.14 -9.72 4.57
C ASP A 660 32.61 -9.74 4.45
N ALA A 661 32.00 -8.59 4.08
CA ALA A 661 30.56 -8.51 3.80
C ALA A 661 30.11 -9.44 2.67
N ALA A 662 30.93 -9.61 1.63
CA ALA A 662 30.68 -10.50 0.53
C ALA A 662 30.98 -12.00 0.83
N GLY A 663 31.38 -12.32 2.08
CA GLY A 663 31.63 -13.70 2.51
C GLY A 663 33.02 -14.26 2.12
N TYR A 664 33.91 -13.42 1.57
CA TYR A 664 35.27 -13.87 1.18
C TYR A 664 36.28 -13.80 2.31
N GLY A 665 35.94 -13.28 3.48
CA GLY A 665 36.90 -13.06 4.57
C GLY A 665 37.66 -14.29 5.04
N THR A 666 37.00 -15.44 5.18
CA THR A 666 37.63 -16.70 5.55
C THR A 666 38.68 -17.13 4.53
N VAL A 667 38.39 -17.00 3.23
CA VAL A 667 39.31 -17.33 2.14
C VAL A 667 40.46 -16.35 2.09
N ALA A 668 40.18 -15.06 2.22
CA ALA A 668 41.18 -13.99 2.17
C ALA A 668 42.29 -14.13 3.24
N ARG A 669 41.96 -14.72 4.39
CA ARG A 669 42.88 -14.93 5.52
C ARG A 669 43.75 -16.22 5.41
N LEU A 670 43.59 -16.99 4.35
CA LEU A 670 44.43 -18.17 4.12
C LEU A 670 45.88 -17.75 3.77
N GLU A 671 46.86 -18.25 4.49
CA GLU A 671 48.25 -17.88 4.29
C GLU A 671 48.94 -18.72 3.17
N GLY A 672 49.86 -18.10 2.47
CA GLY A 672 50.79 -18.76 1.56
C GLY A 672 50.23 -19.18 0.19
N ILE A 673 48.95 -18.93 -0.09
CA ILE A 673 48.30 -19.35 -1.36
C ILE A 673 48.04 -18.14 -2.31
N PHE A 674 48.15 -16.94 -1.83
CA PHE A 674 47.82 -15.74 -2.63
C PHE A 674 49.03 -15.04 -3.21
N THR A 675 48.84 -14.52 -4.42
CA THR A 675 49.78 -13.61 -5.10
C THR A 675 48.97 -12.59 -5.87
N CYS A 676 49.47 -11.37 -5.99
CA CYS A 676 48.86 -10.30 -6.81
C CYS A 676 49.91 -9.63 -7.69
N ALA A 677 49.45 -9.01 -8.77
CA ALA A 677 50.29 -8.34 -9.75
C ALA A 677 50.25 -6.81 -9.66
N TYR A 678 49.88 -6.25 -8.48
CA TYR A 678 49.90 -4.81 -8.30
C TYR A 678 51.36 -4.27 -8.37
N PRO A 679 51.57 -3.10 -9.01
CA PRO A 679 52.91 -2.49 -9.08
C PRO A 679 53.55 -2.23 -7.71
N ASP A 680 52.73 -1.94 -6.71
CA ASP A 680 53.10 -1.67 -5.32
C ASP A 680 53.01 -2.89 -4.40
N ARG A 681 53.05 -4.11 -4.96
CA ARG A 681 52.94 -5.38 -4.26
C ARG A 681 53.87 -5.47 -3.03
N ALA A 682 55.05 -4.90 -3.14
CA ALA A 682 56.08 -4.95 -2.07
C ALA A 682 55.67 -4.13 -0.82
N SER A 683 54.73 -3.21 -0.96
CA SER A 683 54.23 -2.38 0.15
C SER A 683 52.97 -2.99 0.81
N ILE A 684 52.40 -4.07 0.27
CA ILE A 684 51.23 -4.74 0.83
C ILE A 684 51.65 -5.67 1.96
N PRO A 685 51.14 -5.51 3.19
CA PRO A 685 51.41 -6.41 4.30
C PRO A 685 51.03 -7.86 3.98
N ALA A 686 51.73 -8.82 4.58
CA ALA A 686 51.57 -10.24 4.29
C ALA A 686 50.15 -10.72 4.68
N ASP A 687 49.61 -10.21 5.77
CA ASP A 687 48.26 -10.50 6.27
C ASP A 687 47.12 -9.84 5.44
N GLU A 688 47.43 -8.81 4.64
CA GLU A 688 46.50 -8.18 3.71
C GLU A 688 46.58 -8.75 2.29
N LEU A 689 47.56 -9.61 2.01
CA LEU A 689 47.82 -10.07 0.65
C LEU A 689 46.65 -10.85 0.02
N GLY A 690 45.95 -11.64 0.81
CA GLY A 690 44.77 -12.37 0.32
C GLY A 690 43.65 -11.46 -0.10
N TYR A 691 43.40 -10.42 0.68
CA TYR A 691 42.42 -9.41 0.34
C TYR A 691 42.81 -8.61 -0.92
N ALA A 692 44.06 -8.23 -1.05
CA ALA A 692 44.58 -7.55 -2.24
C ALA A 692 44.46 -8.42 -3.50
N ALA A 693 44.82 -9.72 -3.38
CA ALA A 693 44.72 -10.66 -4.49
C ALA A 693 43.27 -10.88 -4.94
N LEU A 694 42.34 -11.05 -4.00
CA LEU A 694 40.91 -11.13 -4.29
C LEU A 694 40.39 -9.85 -4.92
N ALA A 695 40.78 -8.69 -4.38
CA ALA A 695 40.39 -7.37 -4.96
C ALA A 695 40.88 -7.22 -6.42
N GLN A 696 42.08 -7.73 -6.75
CA GLN A 696 42.57 -7.74 -8.12
C GLN A 696 41.78 -8.73 -9.00
N GLY A 697 41.60 -9.95 -8.53
CA GLY A 697 40.85 -10.98 -9.27
C GLY A 697 39.39 -10.64 -9.51
N LEU A 698 38.79 -9.94 -8.59
CA LEU A 698 37.43 -9.42 -8.66
C LEU A 698 37.35 -8.04 -9.35
N GLY A 699 38.46 -7.43 -9.76
CA GLY A 699 38.50 -6.15 -10.44
C GLY A 699 38.02 -4.97 -9.58
N LEU A 700 38.07 -5.09 -8.25
CA LEU A 700 37.63 -4.02 -7.32
C LEU A 700 38.58 -2.84 -7.38
N VAL A 701 39.88 -3.11 -7.45
CA VAL A 701 40.95 -2.12 -7.54
C VAL A 701 41.77 -2.36 -8.81
N ASN A 702 41.84 -1.37 -9.66
CA ASN A 702 42.64 -1.38 -10.89
C ASN A 702 43.90 -0.52 -10.72
N GLY A 703 45.00 -0.88 -11.40
CA GLY A 703 46.28 -0.16 -11.38
C GLY A 703 47.03 -0.41 -10.10
N THR A 704 47.26 0.63 -9.27
CA THR A 704 48.01 0.55 -8.01
C THR A 704 47.05 0.31 -6.83
N TYR A 705 47.42 -0.59 -5.92
CA TYR A 705 46.60 -0.93 -4.75
C TYR A 705 46.50 0.26 -3.79
N ASN A 706 47.63 0.85 -3.45
CA ASN A 706 47.76 2.03 -2.57
C ASN A 706 46.93 1.90 -1.27
N GLY A 707 47.12 0.77 -0.56
CA GLY A 707 46.27 0.33 0.57
C GLY A 707 46.24 1.32 1.74
N THR A 708 47.30 2.07 1.98
CA THR A 708 47.43 3.04 3.08
C THR A 708 46.75 4.39 2.82
N ALA A 709 46.37 4.69 1.58
CA ALA A 709 45.65 5.91 1.26
C ALA A 709 44.23 5.90 1.84
N SER A 710 43.74 7.07 2.28
CA SER A 710 42.32 7.20 2.69
C SER A 710 41.39 6.89 1.51
N ALA A 711 40.37 6.14 1.76
CA ALA A 711 39.29 5.88 0.80
C ALA A 711 38.29 7.05 0.76
N THR A 712 37.52 7.15 -0.32
CA THR A 712 36.42 8.12 -0.45
C THR A 712 35.09 7.42 -0.58
N ARG A 713 33.97 8.12 -0.31
CA ARG A 713 32.62 7.61 -0.51
C ARG A 713 32.42 7.12 -1.95
N GLY A 714 32.92 7.85 -2.96
CA GLY A 714 32.84 7.43 -4.36
C GLY A 714 33.59 6.11 -4.63
N GLN A 715 34.74 5.87 -3.99
CA GLN A 715 35.47 4.62 -4.13
C GLN A 715 34.72 3.46 -3.48
N ALA A 716 34.07 3.68 -2.34
CA ALA A 716 33.22 2.66 -1.69
C ALA A 716 32.04 2.28 -2.62
N ALA A 717 31.35 3.26 -3.18
CA ALA A 717 30.25 3.02 -4.11
C ALA A 717 30.68 2.17 -5.32
N VAL A 718 31.77 2.54 -5.99
CA VAL A 718 32.26 1.83 -7.18
C VAL A 718 32.71 0.39 -6.83
N MET A 719 33.38 0.18 -5.71
CA MET A 719 33.81 -1.16 -5.29
C MET A 719 32.59 -2.02 -4.91
N LEU A 720 31.60 -1.43 -4.24
CA LEU A 720 30.34 -2.10 -3.89
C LEU A 720 29.58 -2.51 -5.16
N CYS A 721 29.39 -1.60 -6.12
CA CYS A 721 28.77 -1.93 -7.43
C CYS A 721 29.45 -3.11 -8.10
N ARG A 722 30.77 -3.10 -8.16
CA ARG A 722 31.55 -4.20 -8.79
C ARG A 722 31.37 -5.55 -8.10
N LEU A 723 31.16 -5.56 -6.78
CA LEU A 723 30.84 -6.78 -6.06
C LEU A 723 29.42 -7.24 -6.31
N MET A 724 28.46 -6.32 -6.39
CA MET A 724 27.05 -6.61 -6.65
C MET A 724 26.77 -7.03 -8.11
N ASP A 725 27.68 -6.73 -9.03
CA ASP A 725 27.63 -7.20 -10.44
C ASP A 725 28.00 -8.68 -10.63
N ARG A 726 28.37 -9.37 -9.58
CA ARG A 726 28.81 -10.76 -9.65
C ARG A 726 27.78 -11.72 -9.12
#